data_d71a07fff186b1e57a2c36c8299f3084
#
_entry.id   d71a07fff186b1e57a2c36c8299f3084
#
_cell.length_a   1.000
_cell.length_b   1.000
_cell.length_c   1.000
_cell.angle_alpha   90.00
_cell.angle_beta   90.00
_cell.angle_gamma   90.00
#
_symmetry.space_group_name_H-M   'P 1'
#
loop_
_entity.id
_entity.type
_entity.pdbx_description
1 polymer ?
#
loop_
_entity_poly.entity_id
_entity_poly.type
_entity_poly.pdbx_seq_one_letter_code
_entity_poly.pdbx_strand_id
1 'polypeptide(L)'
;MSQKNSDINPWELTGLLAAMVIVVSLPLYYFIVEKNKASTSVTKTEATFVGSAKCKDCHKAEYDKWKGSHHDHAMDVANEITFLGDFDNAEFTLHGITSQFYKKDGRFFVHTNGPNGEMGDFEITHTFGWYPLQQYLVPFPGGRLQCLPIAWDVKEKKWYRVPPEGPIEPEDWLYWTNAAQNWNGMCAECHSTNLKKNYDPRNDSYNTTWSDIDVGCEACHGPGSNHVSWAEMPDMARPVSENSELVQETSGVEAREAVELCAPCHSRRAALGDYVHAEADLLDSLLPSLLTEELYFADGQIMEEVYVYGSFTQSKMYRHGVRCSDCHDVHSIKIVKEGNALCLQCHKAAQYDTREHHFHKQKDDPGEPIKSASGEVLFEVGTGAECVQCHMPGRYYMGIDYRPDHSFRIPDPSLNALINTPDACLRCHVDKDAKWSDETISKWYGPGRKPHYGMAIANARHQKPETGEDLVRLAADPLYPVIVRATALSLLTGYPSEQTGQAMELALMDDEALIRRTAISAIQTPDVQKLAGLIGPMLYDPVKGVRIEAAGRLAGSPNQYLNADQRQIFQAVLEEFKGAMLYSADFSFGRYNLANLYVDLGQTEDAINNYEDAIKIDNQFYPAKVNLAMLYNQQGRNDEAEKLLKEVVEG
;
A
#
# COMPACT_ATOMS: atom_id res chain seq x y z
N MET A 1 -56.89 3.57 -69.06
CA MET A 1 -55.72 3.76 -68.18
C MET A 1 -55.96 5.03 -67.40
N SER A 2 -56.39 4.91 -66.15
CA SER A 2 -56.68 6.04 -65.26
C SER A 2 -55.48 6.30 -64.41
N GLN A 3 -54.82 7.46 -64.55
CA GLN A 3 -53.80 7.94 -63.63
C GLN A 3 -54.47 8.37 -62.32
N LYS A 4 -54.15 7.67 -61.22
CA LYS A 4 -54.44 8.15 -59.88
C LYS A 4 -53.38 9.17 -59.49
N ASN A 5 -53.72 10.44 -59.46
CA ASN A 5 -52.99 11.46 -58.75
C ASN A 5 -53.13 11.16 -57.23
N SER A 6 -52.07 10.90 -56.54
CA SER A 6 -52.06 10.83 -55.10
C SER A 6 -51.72 12.22 -54.54
N ASP A 7 -52.77 12.98 -54.25
CA ASP A 7 -52.64 14.25 -53.54
C ASP A 7 -52.16 13.90 -52.08
N ILE A 8 -50.93 14.31 -51.72
CA ILE A 8 -50.39 14.18 -50.35
C ILE A 8 -51.18 15.16 -49.46
N ASN A 9 -51.79 14.64 -48.43
CA ASN A 9 -52.53 15.43 -47.45
C ASN A 9 -51.62 16.50 -46.82
N PRO A 10 -52.02 17.80 -46.82
CA PRO A 10 -51.22 18.88 -46.25
C PRO A 10 -50.73 18.61 -44.78
N TRP A 11 -51.50 17.87 -44.00
CA TRP A 11 -51.13 17.47 -42.62
C TRP A 11 -50.04 16.42 -42.59
N GLU A 12 -49.97 15.52 -43.57
CA GLU A 12 -48.84 14.53 -43.65
C GLU A 12 -47.54 15.22 -44.07
N LEU A 13 -47.63 16.21 -44.96
CA LEU A 13 -46.49 17.01 -45.39
C LEU A 13 -45.92 17.85 -44.22
N THR A 14 -46.84 18.42 -43.41
CA THR A 14 -46.44 19.18 -42.20
C THR A 14 -45.81 18.29 -41.14
N GLY A 15 -46.33 17.08 -40.92
CA GLY A 15 -45.75 16.07 -40.02
C GLY A 15 -44.38 15.59 -40.46
N LEU A 16 -44.19 15.36 -41.77
CA LEU A 16 -42.88 14.98 -42.35
C LEU A 16 -41.83 16.09 -42.21
N LEU A 17 -42.23 17.36 -42.44
CA LEU A 17 -41.35 18.52 -42.26
C LEU A 17 -40.97 18.72 -40.80
N ALA A 18 -41.88 18.56 -39.85
CA ALA A 18 -41.62 18.65 -38.44
C ALA A 18 -40.66 17.52 -37.97
N ALA A 19 -40.90 16.29 -38.44
CA ALA A 19 -40.01 15.16 -38.16
C ALA A 19 -38.59 15.37 -38.73
N MET A 20 -38.49 15.91 -39.94
CA MET A 20 -37.20 16.21 -40.57
C MET A 20 -36.44 17.32 -39.83
N VAL A 21 -37.13 18.34 -39.33
CA VAL A 21 -36.53 19.40 -38.49
C VAL A 21 -35.99 18.82 -37.19
N ILE A 22 -36.72 17.93 -36.52
CA ILE A 22 -36.28 17.28 -35.28
C ILE A 22 -35.07 16.36 -35.54
N VAL A 23 -35.10 15.56 -36.59
CA VAL A 23 -34.01 14.63 -36.95
C VAL A 23 -32.71 15.35 -37.32
N VAL A 24 -32.81 16.56 -37.88
CA VAL A 24 -31.63 17.36 -38.26
C VAL A 24 -31.18 18.26 -37.11
N SER A 25 -32.12 18.84 -36.34
CA SER A 25 -31.79 19.80 -35.29
C SER A 25 -31.22 19.11 -34.05
N LEU A 26 -31.64 17.89 -33.70
CA LEU A 26 -31.09 17.14 -32.53
C LEU A 26 -29.61 16.78 -32.70
N PRO A 27 -29.17 16.18 -33.81
CA PRO A 27 -27.74 15.92 -34.03
C PRO A 27 -26.92 17.20 -34.17
N LEU A 28 -27.49 18.24 -34.81
CA LEU A 28 -26.81 19.54 -34.94
C LEU A 28 -26.64 20.23 -33.58
N TYR A 29 -27.69 20.19 -32.75
CA TYR A 29 -27.62 20.67 -31.35
C TYR A 29 -26.58 19.91 -30.56
N TYR A 30 -26.60 18.57 -30.66
CA TYR A 30 -25.60 17.72 -29.98
C TYR A 30 -24.19 18.02 -30.47
N PHE A 31 -23.98 18.15 -31.76
CA PHE A 31 -22.70 18.51 -32.38
C PHE A 31 -22.21 19.91 -31.96
N ILE A 32 -23.12 20.88 -31.87
CA ILE A 32 -22.80 22.26 -31.43
C ILE A 32 -22.46 22.26 -29.92
N VAL A 33 -23.19 21.48 -29.11
CA VAL A 33 -22.91 21.35 -27.66
C VAL A 33 -21.58 20.66 -27.43
N GLU A 34 -21.29 19.55 -28.14
CA GLU A 34 -19.98 18.90 -28.04
C GLU A 34 -18.84 19.76 -28.57
N LYS A 35 -19.06 20.47 -29.71
CA LYS A 35 -18.05 21.37 -30.24
C LYS A 35 -17.79 22.56 -29.31
N ASN A 36 -18.83 23.06 -28.63
CA ASN A 36 -18.66 24.10 -27.61
C ASN A 36 -18.02 23.57 -26.34
N LYS A 37 -18.26 22.30 -25.92
CA LYS A 37 -17.49 21.63 -24.86
C LYS A 37 -16.02 21.49 -25.25
N ALA A 38 -15.73 21.10 -26.48
CA ALA A 38 -14.36 20.99 -27.00
C ALA A 38 -13.68 22.37 -27.23
N SER A 39 -14.47 23.44 -27.49
CA SER A 39 -13.92 24.79 -27.74
C SER A 39 -13.74 25.64 -26.50
N THR A 40 -14.22 25.19 -25.34
CA THR A 40 -13.97 25.77 -24.02
C THR A 40 -12.88 25.01 -23.26
N SER A 41 -12.02 24.26 -23.93
CA SER A 41 -10.72 23.93 -23.35
C SER A 41 -9.89 25.21 -23.28
N VAL A 42 -10.20 26.07 -22.35
CA VAL A 42 -9.17 26.90 -21.69
C VAL A 42 -8.09 25.85 -21.37
N THR A 43 -6.89 26.02 -21.90
CA THR A 43 -5.74 25.24 -21.49
C THR A 43 -5.70 25.37 -19.97
N LYS A 44 -6.22 24.33 -19.25
CA LYS A 44 -6.13 24.30 -17.79
C LYS A 44 -4.65 24.40 -17.51
N THR A 45 -4.25 25.47 -16.86
CA THR A 45 -2.86 25.61 -16.37
C THR A 45 -2.63 24.41 -15.46
N GLU A 46 -1.53 23.70 -15.65
CA GLU A 46 -1.17 22.60 -14.80
C GLU A 46 -1.13 23.08 -13.34
N ALA A 47 -1.89 22.41 -12.47
CA ALA A 47 -1.97 22.81 -11.07
C ALA A 47 -0.63 22.56 -10.37
N THR A 48 -0.22 23.48 -9.52
CA THR A 48 1.00 23.38 -8.71
C THR A 48 0.69 23.40 -7.22
N PHE A 49 1.57 22.83 -6.43
CA PHE A 49 1.46 22.83 -4.96
C PHE A 49 1.73 24.23 -4.40
N VAL A 50 0.95 24.64 -3.41
CA VAL A 50 1.03 25.98 -2.79
C VAL A 50 1.41 25.94 -1.30
N GLY A 51 1.41 24.76 -0.69
CA GLY A 51 1.71 24.51 0.72
C GLY A 51 0.52 24.76 1.66
N SER A 52 0.46 24.01 2.75
CA SER A 52 -0.64 24.00 3.73
C SER A 52 -0.89 25.37 4.37
N ALA A 53 0.14 26.21 4.50
CA ALA A 53 0.02 27.56 5.04
C ALA A 53 -0.93 28.46 4.21
N LYS A 54 -1.02 28.24 2.89
CA LYS A 54 -1.90 29.02 2.00
C LYS A 54 -3.38 28.66 2.20
N CYS A 55 -3.67 27.44 2.66
CA CYS A 55 -5.05 26.97 2.89
C CYS A 55 -5.68 27.55 4.15
N LYS A 56 -4.84 27.89 5.15
CA LYS A 56 -5.24 28.30 6.51
C LYS A 56 -6.23 29.45 6.55
N ASP A 57 -6.05 30.47 5.70
CA ASP A 57 -6.83 31.70 5.80
C ASP A 57 -8.30 31.50 5.41
N CYS A 58 -8.57 30.54 4.52
CA CYS A 58 -9.93 30.19 4.08
C CYS A 58 -10.49 28.96 4.83
N HIS A 59 -9.67 27.97 5.16
CA HIS A 59 -10.04 26.71 5.78
C HIS A 59 -9.52 26.58 7.22
N LYS A 60 -9.72 27.64 8.01
CA LYS A 60 -9.19 27.71 9.38
C LYS A 60 -9.66 26.56 10.29
N ALA A 61 -10.89 26.11 10.15
CA ALA A 61 -11.45 25.06 11.00
C ALA A 61 -10.78 23.71 10.74
N GLU A 62 -10.54 23.36 9.49
CA GLU A 62 -9.86 22.14 9.08
C GLU A 62 -8.38 22.20 9.41
N TYR A 63 -7.75 23.38 9.16
CA TYR A 63 -6.36 23.63 9.51
C TYR A 63 -6.09 23.50 11.01
N ASP A 64 -6.97 24.08 11.88
CA ASP A 64 -6.84 23.99 13.34
C ASP A 64 -7.00 22.56 13.87
N LYS A 65 -7.76 21.69 13.17
CA LYS A 65 -7.85 20.27 13.48
C LYS A 65 -6.60 19.50 13.06
N TRP A 66 -6.08 19.78 11.85
CA TRP A 66 -4.90 19.14 11.31
C TRP A 66 -3.64 19.52 12.09
N LYS A 67 -3.49 20.81 12.48
CA LYS A 67 -2.32 21.29 13.21
C LYS A 67 -2.19 20.60 14.58
N GLY A 68 -1.06 19.98 14.83
CA GLY A 68 -0.79 19.15 16.01
C GLY A 68 -1.31 17.70 15.88
N SER A 69 -1.82 17.28 14.72
CA SER A 69 -2.16 15.89 14.44
C SER A 69 -0.92 15.05 14.11
N HIS A 70 -1.09 13.72 14.01
CA HIS A 70 -0.02 12.83 13.57
C HIS A 70 0.40 13.08 12.11
N HIS A 71 -0.47 13.65 11.27
CA HIS A 71 -0.12 14.06 9.91
C HIS A 71 0.77 15.31 9.90
N ASP A 72 0.45 16.33 10.70
CA ASP A 72 1.30 17.54 10.87
C ASP A 72 2.67 17.19 11.45
N HIS A 73 2.73 16.21 12.37
CA HIS A 73 3.96 15.70 12.97
C HIS A 73 4.48 14.41 12.31
N ALA A 74 4.03 14.12 11.09
CA ALA A 74 4.59 12.99 10.35
C ALA A 74 6.09 13.14 10.15
N MET A 75 6.55 14.39 9.95
CA MET A 75 7.96 14.78 9.94
C MET A 75 8.10 16.25 10.34
N ASP A 76 9.19 16.57 11.04
CA ASP A 76 9.52 17.93 11.47
C ASP A 76 11.01 18.22 11.30
N VAL A 77 11.35 19.50 11.11
CA VAL A 77 12.73 19.99 11.26
C VAL A 77 13.09 19.99 12.74
N ALA A 78 14.29 19.50 13.06
CA ALA A 78 14.82 19.41 14.41
C ALA A 78 14.92 20.79 15.09
N ASN A 79 14.21 20.97 16.21
CA ASN A 79 14.28 22.14 17.06
C ASN A 79 13.76 21.82 18.47
N GLU A 80 13.86 22.77 19.41
CA GLU A 80 13.48 22.56 20.83
C GLU A 80 11.99 22.21 21.04
N ILE A 81 11.12 22.48 20.08
CA ILE A 81 9.68 22.17 20.19
C ILE A 81 9.38 20.79 19.62
N THR A 82 10.06 20.40 18.55
CA THR A 82 9.79 19.17 17.82
C THR A 82 10.49 17.95 18.40
N PHE A 83 11.52 18.15 19.26
CA PHE A 83 12.18 17.05 19.95
C PHE A 83 11.40 16.63 21.21
N LEU A 84 11.07 15.36 21.31
CA LEU A 84 10.43 14.75 22.48
C LEU A 84 11.42 13.99 23.36
N GLY A 85 12.55 13.53 22.77
CA GLY A 85 13.57 12.77 23.45
C GLY A 85 14.43 13.58 24.42
N ASP A 86 15.07 12.88 25.36
CA ASP A 86 16.01 13.48 26.31
C ASP A 86 17.39 13.66 25.66
N PHE A 87 17.80 14.91 25.47
CA PHE A 87 19.11 15.30 24.92
C PHE A 87 20.01 16.01 25.96
N ASP A 88 19.73 15.84 27.25
CA ASP A 88 20.57 16.41 28.32
C ASP A 88 21.68 15.43 28.72
N ASN A 89 22.50 15.03 27.72
CA ASN A 89 23.58 14.03 27.86
C ASN A 89 23.05 12.64 28.27
N ALA A 90 21.83 12.29 27.84
CA ALA A 90 21.23 10.99 28.11
C ALA A 90 22.01 9.86 27.42
N GLU A 91 22.11 8.73 28.07
CA GLU A 91 22.83 7.56 27.55
C GLU A 91 21.87 6.39 27.36
N PHE A 92 22.10 5.64 26.28
CA PHE A 92 21.40 4.39 26.00
C PHE A 92 22.43 3.31 25.61
N THR A 93 22.48 2.23 26.37
CA THR A 93 23.43 1.13 26.12
C THR A 93 22.70 -0.11 25.63
N LEU A 94 23.14 -0.64 24.48
CA LEU A 94 22.63 -1.88 23.91
C LEU A 94 23.78 -2.67 23.25
N HIS A 95 23.85 -3.99 23.46
CA HIS A 95 24.88 -4.88 22.89
C HIS A 95 26.33 -4.38 23.10
N GLY A 96 26.59 -3.72 24.24
CA GLY A 96 27.90 -3.17 24.56
C GLY A 96 28.24 -1.84 23.89
N ILE A 97 27.33 -1.28 23.09
CA ILE A 97 27.45 0.06 22.48
C ILE A 97 26.66 1.05 23.33
N THR A 98 27.33 2.10 23.84
CA THR A 98 26.69 3.21 24.55
C THR A 98 26.54 4.38 23.59
N SER A 99 25.28 4.73 23.27
CA SER A 99 24.94 5.93 22.51
C SER A 99 24.63 7.07 23.46
N GLN A 100 25.15 8.27 23.20
CA GLN A 100 24.90 9.48 24.00
C GLN A 100 24.17 10.52 23.17
N PHE A 101 23.09 11.06 23.71
CA PHE A 101 22.25 12.10 23.10
C PHE A 101 22.51 13.43 23.78
N TYR A 102 22.93 14.45 23.02
CA TYR A 102 23.33 15.72 23.59
C TYR A 102 23.05 16.92 22.68
N LYS A 103 23.08 18.12 23.28
CA LYS A 103 22.95 19.41 22.56
C LYS A 103 24.31 20.11 22.54
N LYS A 104 24.59 20.72 21.38
CA LYS A 104 25.77 21.55 21.19
C LYS A 104 25.46 22.71 20.25
N ASP A 105 25.71 23.95 20.68
CA ASP A 105 25.49 25.16 19.89
C ASP A 105 24.06 25.26 19.29
N GLY A 106 23.03 24.85 20.07
CA GLY A 106 21.63 24.84 19.66
C GLY A 106 21.26 23.75 18.65
N ARG A 107 22.14 22.80 18.38
CA ARG A 107 21.93 21.63 17.51
C ARG A 107 21.92 20.36 18.33
N PHE A 108 21.31 19.30 17.78
CA PHE A 108 21.11 18.00 18.44
C PHE A 108 22.02 16.95 17.83
N PHE A 109 22.64 16.15 18.68
CA PHE A 109 23.62 15.15 18.26
C PHE A 109 23.38 13.81 18.95
N VAL A 110 23.80 12.76 18.27
CA VAL A 110 24.01 11.45 18.86
C VAL A 110 25.47 11.03 18.67
N HIS A 111 26.13 10.62 19.73
CA HIS A 111 27.41 9.91 19.67
C HIS A 111 27.12 8.41 19.67
N THR A 112 27.36 7.72 18.56
CA THR A 112 27.03 6.30 18.40
C THR A 112 27.93 5.64 17.36
N ASN A 113 27.80 4.32 17.16
CA ASN A 113 28.50 3.61 16.10
C ASN A 113 27.96 4.04 14.71
N GLY A 114 28.88 4.50 13.85
CA GLY A 114 28.62 4.92 12.48
C GLY A 114 28.98 3.86 11.44
N PRO A 115 29.21 4.25 10.18
CA PRO A 115 29.70 3.35 9.15
C PRO A 115 30.92 2.56 9.62
N ASN A 116 31.02 1.29 9.26
CA ASN A 116 32.08 0.36 9.70
C ASN A 116 32.13 0.11 11.22
N GLY A 117 31.07 0.47 11.98
CA GLY A 117 31.00 0.22 13.43
C GLY A 117 31.80 1.19 14.29
N GLU A 118 32.52 2.17 13.72
CA GLU A 118 33.30 3.14 14.48
C GLU A 118 32.42 4.19 15.16
N MET A 119 32.76 4.56 16.42
CA MET A 119 32.02 5.60 17.14
C MET A 119 32.25 6.98 16.54
N GLY A 120 31.18 7.75 16.41
CA GLY A 120 31.23 9.11 15.86
C GLY A 120 30.07 9.98 16.35
N ASP A 121 30.21 11.30 16.12
CA ASP A 121 29.17 12.28 16.41
C ASP A 121 28.35 12.57 15.16
N PHE A 122 27.04 12.39 15.25
CA PHE A 122 26.11 12.60 14.16
C PHE A 122 25.08 13.66 14.52
N GLU A 123 24.96 14.71 13.68
CA GLU A 123 23.94 15.74 13.84
C GLU A 123 22.58 15.21 13.43
N ILE A 124 21.56 15.39 14.26
CA ILE A 124 20.18 15.06 13.96
C ILE A 124 19.51 16.32 13.42
N THR A 125 18.98 16.24 12.20
CA THR A 125 18.38 17.38 11.50
C THR A 125 16.88 17.33 11.40
N HIS A 126 16.28 16.14 11.55
CA HIS A 126 14.82 15.96 11.47
C HIS A 126 14.36 14.94 12.50
N THR A 127 13.08 15.07 12.89
CA THR A 127 12.33 14.06 13.64
C THR A 127 11.19 13.57 12.78
N PHE A 128 10.70 12.36 13.02
CA PHE A 128 9.46 11.88 12.42
C PHE A 128 8.70 10.94 13.36
N GLY A 129 7.36 11.02 13.27
CA GLY A 129 6.47 10.44 14.26
C GLY A 129 6.38 11.30 15.53
N TRP A 130 5.25 11.17 16.22
CA TRP A 130 4.91 11.98 17.40
C TRP A 130 4.47 11.14 18.59
N TYR A 131 3.66 10.10 18.34
CA TYR A 131 3.16 9.19 19.35
C TYR A 131 2.79 7.85 18.71
N PRO A 132 3.09 6.70 19.30
CA PRO A 132 3.71 6.49 20.63
C PRO A 132 5.24 6.63 20.64
N LEU A 133 5.86 6.74 19.48
CA LEU A 133 7.31 6.85 19.34
C LEU A 133 7.71 8.03 18.47
N GLN A 134 8.94 8.52 18.69
CA GLN A 134 9.59 9.47 17.80
C GLN A 134 10.96 8.92 17.36
N GLN A 135 11.22 9.00 16.05
CA GLN A 135 12.49 8.62 15.42
C GLN A 135 13.25 9.86 14.91
N TYR A 136 14.53 9.66 14.56
CA TYR A 136 15.47 10.74 14.30
C TYR A 136 16.25 10.47 13.01
N LEU A 137 16.48 11.51 12.22
CA LEU A 137 17.18 11.43 10.94
C LEU A 137 18.52 12.16 10.99
N VAL A 138 19.52 11.49 10.44
CA VAL A 138 20.89 11.96 10.33
C VAL A 138 21.25 12.13 8.85
N PRO A 139 21.75 13.29 8.40
CA PRO A 139 22.20 13.46 7.03
C PRO A 139 23.51 12.71 6.76
N PHE A 140 23.56 12.10 5.59
CA PHE A 140 24.72 11.36 5.08
C PHE A 140 25.11 11.82 3.67
N PRO A 141 26.33 11.48 3.19
CA PRO A 141 26.77 11.80 1.84
C PRO A 141 25.80 11.31 0.76
N GLY A 142 25.77 11.99 -0.37
CA GLY A 142 24.87 11.66 -1.48
C GLY A 142 23.41 12.05 -1.24
N GLY A 143 23.14 13.01 -0.35
CA GLY A 143 21.79 13.51 -0.07
C GLY A 143 20.89 12.55 0.72
N ARG A 144 21.51 11.54 1.34
CA ARG A 144 20.81 10.56 2.17
C ARG A 144 20.41 11.12 3.52
N LEU A 145 19.24 10.74 3.99
CA LEU A 145 18.81 10.87 5.38
C LEU A 145 18.65 9.46 5.96
N GLN A 146 19.47 9.15 6.98
CA GLN A 146 19.46 7.83 7.62
C GLN A 146 18.68 7.87 8.93
N CYS A 147 17.81 6.87 9.11
CA CYS A 147 17.03 6.72 10.32
C CYS A 147 17.84 6.01 11.40
N LEU A 148 17.92 6.63 12.59
CA LEU A 148 18.53 5.99 13.74
C LEU A 148 17.72 4.77 14.20
N PRO A 149 18.38 3.67 14.62
CA PRO A 149 17.71 2.48 15.14
C PRO A 149 17.25 2.65 16.59
N ILE A 150 17.52 3.81 17.20
CA ILE A 150 17.15 4.17 18.56
C ILE A 150 16.06 5.24 18.47
N ALA A 151 14.93 4.97 19.11
CA ALA A 151 13.77 5.84 19.14
C ALA A 151 13.40 6.23 20.58
N TRP A 152 12.59 7.27 20.70
CA TRP A 152 12.04 7.73 21.97
C TRP A 152 10.63 7.18 22.18
N ASP A 153 10.44 6.42 23.26
CA ASP A 153 9.12 6.05 23.76
C ASP A 153 8.50 7.26 24.47
N VAL A 154 7.48 7.83 23.84
CA VAL A 154 6.85 9.06 24.33
C VAL A 154 6.04 8.83 25.60
N LYS A 155 5.46 7.64 25.76
CA LYS A 155 4.65 7.27 26.92
C LYS A 155 5.52 6.99 28.15
N GLU A 156 6.52 6.13 27.99
CA GLU A 156 7.41 5.69 29.08
C GLU A 156 8.59 6.66 29.31
N LYS A 157 8.78 7.66 28.42
CA LYS A 157 9.85 8.67 28.46
C LYS A 157 11.23 8.04 28.58
N LYS A 158 11.55 7.12 27.66
CA LYS A 158 12.82 6.41 27.62
C LYS A 158 13.27 6.17 26.18
N TRP A 159 14.59 6.06 26.01
CA TRP A 159 15.19 5.56 24.79
C TRP A 159 14.99 4.04 24.68
N TYR A 160 14.74 3.55 23.48
CA TYR A 160 14.67 2.13 23.19
C TYR A 160 15.14 1.84 21.76
N ARG A 161 15.49 0.58 21.49
CA ARG A 161 15.81 0.14 20.13
C ARG A 161 14.57 -0.30 19.40
N VAL A 162 14.42 0.20 18.17
CA VAL A 162 13.42 -0.33 17.23
C VAL A 162 13.85 -1.72 16.75
N PRO A 163 12.97 -2.73 16.71
CA PRO A 163 13.29 -4.06 16.20
C PRO A 163 13.90 -4.04 14.79
N PRO A 164 14.75 -5.04 14.45
CA PRO A 164 15.04 -6.27 15.22
C PRO A 164 15.97 -6.03 16.41
N GLU A 165 15.82 -6.86 17.45
CA GLU A 165 16.54 -6.69 18.72
C GLU A 165 18.00 -7.18 18.70
N GLY A 166 18.35 -8.04 17.75
CA GLY A 166 19.69 -8.62 17.63
C GLY A 166 20.77 -7.59 17.24
N PRO A 167 22.07 -7.91 17.45
CA PRO A 167 23.13 -7.12 16.87
C PRO A 167 23.05 -7.21 15.33
N ILE A 168 23.28 -6.08 14.66
CA ILE A 168 23.33 -5.99 13.20
C ILE A 168 24.72 -5.52 12.84
N GLU A 169 25.43 -6.30 12.02
CA GLU A 169 26.78 -5.97 11.59
C GLU A 169 26.79 -4.83 10.57
N PRO A 170 27.87 -4.02 10.49
CA PRO A 170 27.92 -2.87 9.59
C PRO A 170 27.72 -3.19 8.11
N GLU A 171 28.03 -4.41 7.69
CA GLU A 171 27.89 -4.89 6.31
C GLU A 171 26.46 -5.35 5.98
N ASP A 172 25.61 -5.53 6.99
CA ASP A 172 24.21 -5.95 6.78
C ASP A 172 23.39 -4.79 6.21
N TRP A 173 22.55 -5.07 5.24
CA TRP A 173 21.69 -4.06 4.62
C TRP A 173 20.73 -3.39 5.63
N LEU A 174 20.36 -4.08 6.72
CA LEU A 174 19.55 -3.56 7.84
C LEU A 174 20.30 -2.61 8.77
N TYR A 175 21.65 -2.53 8.65
CA TYR A 175 22.42 -1.62 9.48
C TYR A 175 21.99 -0.17 9.25
N TRP A 176 21.93 0.63 10.31
CA TRP A 176 21.28 1.93 10.26
C TRP A 176 21.87 2.95 9.25
N THR A 177 23.12 2.77 8.83
CA THR A 177 23.74 3.61 7.79
C THR A 177 23.54 3.06 6.38
N ASN A 178 22.85 1.91 6.20
CA ASN A 178 22.66 1.23 4.93
C ASN A 178 21.24 1.42 4.37
N ALA A 179 20.96 0.79 3.24
CA ALA A 179 19.81 1.07 2.41
C ALA A 179 18.45 0.86 3.10
N ALA A 180 18.33 -0.14 4.01
CA ALA A 180 17.08 -0.42 4.71
C ALA A 180 16.62 0.71 5.65
N GLN A 181 17.56 1.53 6.13
CA GLN A 181 17.26 2.65 7.02
C GLN A 181 17.36 4.01 6.31
N ASN A 182 17.43 4.01 4.97
CA ASN A 182 17.42 5.23 4.17
C ASN A 182 16.01 5.80 4.10
N TRP A 183 15.81 6.96 4.71
CA TRP A 183 14.51 7.65 4.73
C TRP A 183 14.02 8.02 3.33
N ASN A 184 14.91 8.48 2.43
CA ASN A 184 14.54 8.96 1.11
C ASN A 184 13.78 7.91 0.27
N GLY A 185 14.17 6.64 0.40
CA GLY A 185 13.55 5.54 -0.34
C GLY A 185 12.48 4.77 0.44
N MET A 186 12.57 4.72 1.79
CA MET A 186 11.72 3.87 2.62
C MET A 186 10.55 4.58 3.28
N CYS A 187 10.76 5.84 3.72
CA CYS A 187 9.82 6.51 4.63
C CYS A 187 9.19 7.77 4.03
N ALA A 188 9.98 8.51 3.24
CA ALA A 188 9.68 9.85 2.79
C ALA A 188 8.33 10.00 2.08
N GLU A 189 7.94 9.03 1.27
CA GLU A 189 6.73 9.06 0.46
C GLU A 189 5.45 9.09 1.30
N CYS A 190 5.47 8.48 2.49
CA CYS A 190 4.34 8.47 3.42
C CYS A 190 4.42 9.58 4.48
N HIS A 191 5.59 10.23 4.62
CA HIS A 191 5.86 11.20 5.68
C HIS A 191 6.04 12.63 5.19
N SER A 192 5.81 12.89 3.90
CA SER A 192 5.90 14.23 3.29
C SER A 192 4.85 14.42 2.21
N THR A 193 4.66 15.65 1.74
CA THR A 193 3.72 16.02 0.69
C THR A 193 4.44 16.23 -0.63
N ASN A 194 3.95 15.64 -1.72
CA ASN A 194 4.51 15.75 -3.07
C ASN A 194 6.01 15.42 -3.12
N LEU A 195 6.36 14.29 -2.55
CA LEU A 195 7.74 13.82 -2.59
C LEU A 195 8.20 13.63 -4.04
N LYS A 196 9.39 14.15 -4.33
CA LYS A 196 10.18 13.80 -5.51
C LYS A 196 11.46 13.15 -5.03
N LYS A 197 11.55 11.83 -5.16
CA LYS A 197 12.69 11.06 -4.66
C LYS A 197 13.99 11.50 -5.33
N ASN A 198 13.96 11.74 -6.64
CA ASN A 198 15.07 12.20 -7.47
C ASN A 198 16.37 11.42 -7.20
N TYR A 199 16.26 10.09 -7.13
CA TYR A 199 17.40 9.21 -7.01
C TYR A 199 18.12 9.12 -8.36
N ASP A 200 19.44 9.37 -8.38
CA ASP A 200 20.30 9.13 -9.52
C ASP A 200 21.02 7.78 -9.38
N PRO A 201 20.60 6.75 -10.13
CA PRO A 201 21.16 5.40 -10.02
C PRO A 201 22.62 5.29 -10.51
N ARG A 202 23.13 6.28 -11.24
CA ARG A 202 24.53 6.29 -11.74
C ARG A 202 25.50 6.82 -10.70
N ASN A 203 25.07 7.82 -9.92
CA ASN A 203 25.89 8.47 -8.90
C ASN A 203 25.55 7.96 -7.49
N ASP A 204 24.57 7.06 -7.37
CA ASP A 204 24.05 6.54 -6.10
C ASP A 204 23.74 7.67 -5.11
N SER A 205 22.95 8.64 -5.56
CA SER A 205 22.67 9.86 -4.79
C SER A 205 21.24 10.35 -4.95
N TYR A 206 20.79 11.11 -3.96
CA TYR A 206 19.45 11.69 -3.91
C TYR A 206 19.50 13.21 -4.01
N ASN A 207 18.51 13.75 -4.68
CA ASN A 207 18.16 15.18 -4.64
C ASN A 207 16.68 15.32 -4.28
N THR A 208 16.30 14.67 -3.17
CA THR A 208 14.91 14.56 -2.72
C THR A 208 14.33 15.92 -2.37
N THR A 209 13.13 16.20 -2.87
CA THR A 209 12.37 17.43 -2.61
C THR A 209 10.92 17.09 -2.25
N TRP A 210 10.27 18.02 -1.57
CA TRP A 210 8.86 17.95 -1.17
C TRP A 210 8.22 19.34 -1.20
N SER A 211 6.89 19.40 -1.19
CA SER A 211 6.16 20.67 -1.08
C SER A 211 5.92 21.08 0.37
N ASP A 212 5.43 20.16 1.22
CA ASP A 212 5.44 20.29 2.68
C ASP A 212 6.26 19.13 3.26
N ILE A 213 6.99 19.41 4.36
CA ILE A 213 7.85 18.41 5.01
C ILE A 213 7.03 17.30 5.66
N ASP A 214 5.79 17.57 6.04
CA ASP A 214 4.82 16.72 6.68
C ASP A 214 3.72 16.27 5.70
N VAL A 215 2.71 15.55 6.21
CA VAL A 215 1.51 15.18 5.45
C VAL A 215 0.50 16.33 5.53
N GLY A 216 0.68 17.31 4.65
CA GLY A 216 -0.12 18.51 4.58
C GLY A 216 -1.44 18.36 3.84
N CYS A 217 -2.15 19.48 3.65
CA CYS A 217 -3.46 19.51 2.99
C CYS A 217 -3.42 18.89 1.58
N GLU A 218 -2.40 19.26 0.82
CA GLU A 218 -2.25 18.84 -0.58
C GLU A 218 -1.79 17.39 -0.76
N ALA A 219 -1.42 16.68 0.33
CA ALA A 219 -1.18 15.25 0.28
C ALA A 219 -2.46 14.45 -0.03
N CYS A 220 -3.63 15.00 0.36
CA CYS A 220 -4.94 14.40 0.10
C CYS A 220 -5.72 15.15 -0.99
N HIS A 221 -5.65 16.48 -1.01
CA HIS A 221 -6.44 17.33 -1.91
C HIS A 221 -5.77 17.59 -3.27
N GLY A 222 -4.51 17.18 -3.43
CA GLY A 222 -3.71 17.46 -4.62
C GLY A 222 -3.30 18.93 -4.74
N PRO A 223 -2.59 19.29 -5.82
CA PRO A 223 -2.06 20.63 -6.03
C PRO A 223 -3.16 21.69 -6.10
N GLY A 224 -3.08 22.72 -5.23
CA GLY A 224 -4.15 23.67 -4.96
C GLY A 224 -4.10 24.98 -5.72
N SER A 225 -3.11 25.26 -6.57
CA SER A 225 -2.94 26.58 -7.19
C SER A 225 -4.15 27.04 -8.00
N ASN A 226 -4.80 26.14 -8.73
CA ASN A 226 -5.99 26.47 -9.53
C ASN A 226 -7.19 26.76 -8.61
N HIS A 227 -7.36 25.99 -7.54
CA HIS A 227 -8.38 26.22 -6.52
C HIS A 227 -8.21 27.57 -5.84
N VAL A 228 -6.99 27.93 -5.42
CA VAL A 228 -6.69 29.23 -4.80
C VAL A 228 -7.04 30.36 -5.77
N SER A 229 -6.60 30.25 -7.03
CA SER A 229 -6.88 31.27 -8.05
C SER A 229 -8.39 31.43 -8.30
N TRP A 230 -9.12 30.31 -8.31
CA TRP A 230 -10.58 30.30 -8.44
C TRP A 230 -11.26 30.90 -7.18
N ALA A 231 -10.82 30.55 -5.99
CA ALA A 231 -11.39 31.03 -4.73
C ALA A 231 -11.17 32.53 -4.49
N GLU A 232 -10.04 33.07 -4.96
CA GLU A 232 -9.70 34.51 -4.87
C GLU A 232 -10.50 35.38 -5.86
N MET A 233 -11.22 34.78 -6.83
CA MET A 233 -12.12 35.54 -7.72
C MET A 233 -13.31 36.09 -6.95
N PRO A 234 -13.82 37.30 -7.31
CA PRO A 234 -15.08 37.79 -6.78
C PRO A 234 -16.21 36.80 -7.05
N ASP A 235 -17.13 36.59 -6.10
CA ASP A 235 -18.19 35.56 -6.18
C ASP A 235 -18.99 35.63 -7.51
N MET A 236 -19.30 36.85 -8.00
CA MET A 236 -20.03 37.03 -9.25
C MET A 236 -19.23 36.69 -10.51
N ALA A 237 -17.90 36.64 -10.43
CA ALA A 237 -17.00 36.32 -11.53
C ALA A 237 -16.50 34.86 -11.46
N ARG A 238 -16.73 34.17 -10.35
CA ARG A 238 -16.27 32.81 -10.11
C ARG A 238 -17.03 31.81 -11.00
N PRO A 239 -16.36 31.08 -11.88
CA PRO A 239 -17.03 30.07 -12.71
C PRO A 239 -17.56 28.91 -11.83
N VAL A 240 -18.65 28.31 -12.26
CA VAL A 240 -19.14 27.06 -11.64
C VAL A 240 -18.13 25.97 -11.98
N SER A 241 -17.64 25.29 -10.96
CA SER A 241 -16.71 24.17 -11.09
C SER A 241 -17.21 23.00 -10.24
N GLU A 242 -17.12 21.78 -10.76
CA GLU A 242 -17.60 20.57 -10.08
C GLU A 242 -16.81 20.29 -8.79
N ASN A 243 -15.50 20.51 -8.79
CA ASN A 243 -14.61 20.27 -7.64
C ASN A 243 -13.87 21.55 -7.20
N SER A 244 -14.47 22.72 -7.39
CA SER A 244 -13.84 24.00 -7.03
C SER A 244 -12.40 24.16 -7.58
N GLU A 245 -12.13 23.62 -8.76
CA GLU A 245 -10.82 23.58 -9.45
C GLU A 245 -9.72 22.80 -8.70
N LEU A 246 -10.05 21.97 -7.69
CA LEU A 246 -9.12 20.99 -7.13
C LEU A 246 -8.91 19.83 -8.11
N VAL A 247 -7.70 19.28 -8.12
CA VAL A 247 -7.33 18.12 -8.94
C VAL A 247 -7.94 16.84 -8.37
N GLN A 248 -7.87 16.68 -7.05
CA GLN A 248 -8.37 15.49 -6.36
C GLN A 248 -9.75 15.76 -5.74
N GLU A 249 -10.73 14.96 -6.11
CA GLU A 249 -12.02 14.94 -5.44
C GLU A 249 -11.93 14.14 -4.13
N THR A 250 -12.41 14.73 -3.02
CA THR A 250 -12.37 14.12 -1.68
C THR A 250 -13.72 14.06 -1.00
N SER A 251 -14.74 14.69 -1.59
CA SER A 251 -16.11 14.73 -1.06
C SER A 251 -17.11 14.21 -2.11
N GLY A 252 -18.11 13.46 -1.68
CA GLY A 252 -19.12 12.90 -2.58
C GLY A 252 -18.66 11.70 -3.41
N VAL A 253 -17.42 11.28 -3.28
CA VAL A 253 -16.82 10.13 -3.98
C VAL A 253 -17.35 8.81 -3.45
N GLU A 254 -17.29 7.77 -4.27
CA GLU A 254 -17.62 6.41 -3.86
C GLU A 254 -16.68 5.89 -2.77
N ALA A 255 -17.15 4.91 -1.99
CA ALA A 255 -16.37 4.41 -0.85
C ALA A 255 -15.01 3.82 -1.28
N ARG A 256 -14.93 3.20 -2.45
CA ARG A 256 -13.68 2.69 -3.01
C ARG A 256 -12.66 3.82 -3.21
N GLU A 257 -13.05 4.86 -3.91
CA GLU A 257 -12.20 6.03 -4.19
C GLU A 257 -11.75 6.72 -2.90
N ALA A 258 -12.69 6.87 -1.92
CA ALA A 258 -12.37 7.45 -0.62
C ALA A 258 -11.34 6.62 0.17
N VAL A 259 -11.33 5.29 0.04
CA VAL A 259 -10.35 4.39 0.67
C VAL A 259 -9.04 4.41 -0.10
N GLU A 260 -9.09 4.43 -1.43
CA GLU A 260 -7.92 4.49 -2.30
C GLU A 260 -7.15 5.81 -2.16
N LEU A 261 -7.80 6.90 -1.76
CA LEU A 261 -7.14 8.16 -1.40
C LEU A 261 -6.14 8.00 -0.23
N CYS A 262 -6.42 7.10 0.70
CA CYS A 262 -5.53 6.83 1.84
C CYS A 262 -4.44 5.78 1.52
N ALA A 263 -4.67 4.96 0.50
CA ALA A 263 -3.84 3.81 0.17
C ALA A 263 -2.36 4.14 -0.14
N PRO A 264 -2.00 5.29 -0.78
CA PRO A 264 -0.59 5.61 -1.05
C PRO A 264 0.31 5.56 0.18
N CYS A 265 -0.19 5.97 1.34
CA CYS A 265 0.54 5.93 2.61
C CYS A 265 0.13 4.76 3.51
N HIS A 266 -1.13 4.32 3.44
CA HIS A 266 -1.70 3.32 4.34
C HIS A 266 -1.79 1.91 3.73
N SER A 267 -0.94 1.59 2.72
CA SER A 267 -0.81 0.23 2.17
C SER A 267 0.63 -0.28 2.16
N ARG A 268 0.82 -1.58 2.38
CA ARG A 268 2.07 -2.25 2.02
C ARG A 268 2.08 -2.43 0.50
N ARG A 269 3.09 -1.89 -0.19
CA ARG A 269 3.05 -1.73 -1.63
C ARG A 269 4.42 -1.57 -2.27
N ALA A 270 4.49 -1.72 -3.59
CA ALA A 270 5.58 -1.22 -4.42
C ALA A 270 5.13 0.03 -5.18
N ALA A 271 5.94 1.08 -5.21
CA ALA A 271 5.66 2.28 -5.98
C ALA A 271 6.10 2.10 -7.45
N LEU A 272 5.30 2.64 -8.38
CA LEU A 272 5.56 2.62 -9.83
C LEU A 272 6.13 3.95 -10.36
N GLY A 273 6.39 4.89 -9.47
CA GLY A 273 6.87 6.23 -9.75
C GLY A 273 6.43 7.20 -8.66
N ASP A 274 6.69 8.48 -8.82
CA ASP A 274 6.12 9.50 -7.95
C ASP A 274 4.59 9.44 -7.95
N TYR A 275 3.99 9.59 -6.78
CA TYR A 275 2.53 9.65 -6.69
C TYR A 275 1.97 10.88 -7.39
N VAL A 276 0.96 10.67 -8.21
CA VAL A 276 0.27 11.73 -8.96
C VAL A 276 -1.20 11.74 -8.54
N HIS A 277 -1.65 12.86 -8.03
CA HIS A 277 -3.07 13.09 -7.78
C HIS A 277 -3.79 13.23 -9.13
N ALA A 278 -4.63 12.25 -9.45
CA ALA A 278 -5.46 12.25 -10.65
C ALA A 278 -6.63 11.29 -10.43
N GLU A 279 -7.62 11.36 -11.29
CA GLU A 279 -8.74 10.40 -11.38
C GLU A 279 -8.27 9.06 -11.99
N ALA A 280 -7.15 8.53 -11.52
CA ALA A 280 -6.52 7.32 -12.06
C ALA A 280 -6.78 6.13 -11.12
N ASP A 281 -6.66 4.93 -11.64
CA ASP A 281 -6.70 3.70 -10.83
C ASP A 281 -5.48 3.67 -9.89
N LEU A 282 -5.65 3.14 -8.69
CA LEU A 282 -4.58 3.01 -7.71
C LEU A 282 -3.33 2.30 -8.29
N LEU A 283 -3.54 1.33 -9.18
CA LEU A 283 -2.49 0.58 -9.83
C LEU A 283 -1.76 1.38 -10.94
N ASP A 284 -2.13 2.61 -11.20
CA ASP A 284 -1.31 3.52 -12.03
C ASP A 284 -0.09 4.07 -11.28
N SER A 285 -0.19 4.16 -9.95
CA SER A 285 0.86 4.72 -9.09
C SER A 285 1.55 3.67 -8.22
N LEU A 286 0.85 2.62 -7.79
CA LEU A 286 1.39 1.63 -6.85
C LEU A 286 0.75 0.25 -7.01
N LEU A 287 1.46 -0.78 -6.54
CA LEU A 287 1.01 -2.17 -6.52
C LEU A 287 0.87 -2.63 -5.07
N PRO A 288 -0.37 -2.81 -4.54
CA PRO A 288 -0.56 -3.30 -3.18
C PRO A 288 -0.07 -4.76 -3.07
N SER A 289 0.54 -5.08 -1.93
CA SER A 289 0.97 -6.45 -1.63
C SER A 289 -0.23 -7.36 -1.46
N LEU A 290 -0.12 -8.58 -1.99
CA LEU A 290 -1.10 -9.64 -1.77
C LEU A 290 -0.96 -10.22 -0.35
N LEU A 291 -1.86 -11.14 0.03
CA LEU A 291 -1.81 -11.85 1.31
C LEU A 291 -0.71 -12.93 1.29
N THR A 292 0.55 -12.51 1.20
CA THR A 292 1.72 -13.41 1.18
C THR A 292 2.00 -13.97 2.57
N GLU A 293 2.76 -15.06 2.64
CA GLU A 293 3.07 -15.77 3.88
C GLU A 293 3.93 -14.93 4.82
N GLU A 294 4.78 -14.08 4.29
CA GLU A 294 5.66 -13.19 5.06
C GLU A 294 4.91 -12.01 5.70
N LEU A 295 3.74 -11.64 5.17
CA LEU A 295 3.00 -10.44 5.56
C LEU A 295 1.72 -10.72 6.33
N TYR A 296 1.05 -11.84 6.03
CA TYR A 296 -0.27 -12.16 6.57
C TYR A 296 -0.37 -13.62 6.99
N PHE A 297 -1.10 -13.90 8.04
CA PHE A 297 -1.55 -15.25 8.33
C PHE A 297 -2.44 -15.78 7.19
N ALA A 298 -2.60 -17.10 7.11
CA ALA A 298 -3.35 -17.70 6.02
C ALA A 298 -4.82 -17.26 5.95
N ASP A 299 -5.40 -16.89 7.08
CA ASP A 299 -6.76 -16.34 7.15
C ASP A 299 -6.79 -14.82 6.86
N GLY A 300 -5.66 -14.20 6.52
CA GLY A 300 -5.52 -12.79 6.17
C GLY A 300 -5.41 -11.85 7.36
N GLN A 301 -5.29 -12.34 8.61
CA GLN A 301 -4.89 -11.50 9.74
C GLN A 301 -3.48 -10.94 9.53
N ILE A 302 -3.24 -9.73 10.05
CA ILE A 302 -1.93 -9.06 9.95
C ILE A 302 -0.86 -9.88 10.70
N MET A 303 0.30 -10.08 10.06
CA MET A 303 1.45 -10.71 10.67
C MET A 303 2.62 -9.72 10.78
N GLU A 304 2.96 -9.07 9.70
CA GLU A 304 3.99 -8.04 9.64
C GLU A 304 3.40 -6.63 9.45
N GLU A 305 4.25 -5.61 9.32
CA GLU A 305 3.83 -4.23 9.15
C GLU A 305 3.24 -4.02 7.74
N VAL A 306 1.92 -4.20 7.63
CA VAL A 306 1.17 -4.13 6.37
C VAL A 306 0.26 -2.91 6.26
N TYR A 307 0.27 -2.08 7.28
CA TYR A 307 -0.62 -0.92 7.42
C TYR A 307 -2.10 -1.35 7.46
N VAL A 308 -3.04 -0.62 6.84
CA VAL A 308 -4.47 -0.90 7.01
C VAL A 308 -5.23 -1.24 5.72
N TYR A 309 -4.76 -0.81 4.55
CA TYR A 309 -5.48 -0.98 3.28
C TYR A 309 -5.77 -2.45 2.96
N GLY A 310 -4.74 -3.31 2.97
CA GLY A 310 -4.89 -4.72 2.65
C GLY A 310 -5.77 -5.48 3.65
N SER A 311 -5.80 -5.07 4.93
CA SER A 311 -6.71 -5.62 5.94
C SER A 311 -8.14 -5.12 5.74
N PHE A 312 -8.32 -3.80 5.58
CA PHE A 312 -9.64 -3.19 5.45
C PHE A 312 -10.40 -3.67 4.22
N THR A 313 -9.72 -3.79 3.08
CA THR A 313 -10.34 -4.27 1.83
C THR A 313 -10.80 -5.73 1.89
N GLN A 314 -10.36 -6.51 2.88
CA GLN A 314 -10.90 -7.84 3.17
C GLN A 314 -12.24 -7.78 3.92
N SER A 315 -12.57 -6.67 4.57
CA SER A 315 -13.72 -6.56 5.45
C SER A 315 -15.06 -6.53 4.72
N LYS A 316 -16.10 -7.03 5.37
CA LYS A 316 -17.47 -6.87 4.87
C LYS A 316 -17.90 -5.41 4.91
N MET A 317 -17.38 -4.61 5.85
CA MET A 317 -17.71 -3.18 5.96
C MET A 317 -17.25 -2.42 4.73
N TYR A 318 -16.03 -2.63 4.25
CA TYR A 318 -15.57 -2.06 2.97
C TYR A 318 -16.51 -2.40 1.81
N ARG A 319 -16.92 -3.67 1.68
CA ARG A 319 -17.86 -4.12 0.64
C ARG A 319 -19.27 -3.54 0.76
N HIS A 320 -19.64 -3.02 1.92
CA HIS A 320 -20.89 -2.32 2.16
C HIS A 320 -20.73 -0.79 2.16
N GLY A 321 -19.64 -0.28 1.61
CA GLY A 321 -19.43 1.14 1.38
C GLY A 321 -18.99 1.95 2.60
N VAL A 322 -18.47 1.29 3.65
CA VAL A 322 -17.86 1.99 4.80
C VAL A 322 -16.51 2.59 4.39
N ARG A 323 -16.24 3.80 4.84
CA ARG A 323 -15.06 4.62 4.54
C ARG A 323 -14.20 4.79 5.79
N CYS A 324 -12.94 5.16 5.61
CA CYS A 324 -12.05 5.54 6.72
C CYS A 324 -12.65 6.71 7.54
N SER A 325 -13.24 7.69 6.84
CA SER A 325 -13.87 8.87 7.44
C SER A 325 -15.13 8.60 8.27
N ASP A 326 -15.74 7.42 8.17
CA ASP A 326 -16.88 7.04 9.02
C ASP A 326 -16.44 6.73 10.46
N CYS A 327 -15.15 6.41 10.64
CA CYS A 327 -14.56 6.09 11.94
C CYS A 327 -13.52 7.13 12.40
N HIS A 328 -12.84 7.81 11.48
CA HIS A 328 -11.79 8.79 11.75
C HIS A 328 -12.16 10.18 11.26
N ASP A 329 -11.96 11.23 12.06
CA ASP A 329 -11.90 12.60 11.56
C ASP A 329 -10.58 12.77 10.80
N VAL A 330 -10.65 12.89 9.48
CA VAL A 330 -9.47 12.83 8.58
C VAL A 330 -8.49 14.00 8.74
N HIS A 331 -8.90 15.09 9.38
CA HIS A 331 -8.03 16.23 9.66
C HIS A 331 -7.32 16.08 11.02
N SER A 332 -8.05 15.74 12.07
CA SER A 332 -7.46 15.56 13.41
C SER A 332 -6.92 14.16 13.67
N ILE A 333 -7.22 13.19 12.78
CA ILE A 333 -6.90 11.75 12.88
C ILE A 333 -7.54 11.05 14.08
N LYS A 334 -8.33 11.76 14.86
CA LYS A 334 -9.03 11.20 16.02
C LYS A 334 -10.20 10.34 15.61
N ILE A 335 -10.52 9.33 16.43
CA ILE A 335 -11.73 8.55 16.27
C ILE A 335 -12.94 9.46 16.55
N VAL A 336 -13.99 9.35 15.70
CA VAL A 336 -15.16 10.22 15.78
C VAL A 336 -16.04 9.95 17.01
N LYS A 337 -15.94 8.75 17.60
CA LYS A 337 -16.61 8.34 18.86
C LYS A 337 -15.74 7.35 19.63
N GLU A 338 -15.77 7.41 20.94
CA GLU A 338 -14.98 6.54 21.80
C GLU A 338 -15.66 5.19 22.08
N GLY A 339 -14.86 4.16 22.28
CA GLY A 339 -15.28 2.82 22.68
C GLY A 339 -16.31 2.19 21.72
N ASN A 340 -17.24 1.43 22.29
CA ASN A 340 -18.29 0.75 21.51
C ASN A 340 -19.22 1.72 20.77
N ALA A 341 -19.34 3.00 21.21
CA ALA A 341 -20.15 4.01 20.52
C ALA A 341 -19.71 4.23 19.07
N LEU A 342 -18.44 3.95 18.73
CA LEU A 342 -17.96 3.98 17.35
C LEU A 342 -18.67 2.95 16.47
N CYS A 343 -18.76 1.71 16.93
CA CYS A 343 -19.39 0.61 16.19
C CYS A 343 -20.93 0.73 16.19
N LEU A 344 -21.48 1.22 17.29
CA LEU A 344 -22.92 1.38 17.48
C LEU A 344 -23.56 2.53 16.67
N GLN A 345 -22.78 3.26 15.89
CA GLN A 345 -23.33 4.17 14.87
C GLN A 345 -24.15 3.42 13.81
N CYS A 346 -23.72 2.19 13.49
CA CYS A 346 -24.31 1.36 12.45
C CYS A 346 -24.86 0.04 13.01
N HIS A 347 -24.22 -0.53 14.06
CA HIS A 347 -24.63 -1.78 14.68
C HIS A 347 -25.61 -1.55 15.83
N LYS A 348 -26.68 -2.36 15.88
CA LYS A 348 -27.74 -2.21 16.91
C LYS A 348 -27.22 -2.59 18.30
N ALA A 349 -27.17 -1.64 19.24
CA ALA A 349 -26.73 -1.88 20.61
C ALA A 349 -27.50 -3.04 21.28
N ALA A 350 -28.82 -3.08 21.15
CA ALA A 350 -29.67 -4.13 21.73
C ALA A 350 -29.38 -5.55 21.20
N GLN A 351 -28.58 -5.68 20.13
CA GLN A 351 -28.21 -6.96 19.56
C GLN A 351 -26.72 -7.30 19.82
N TYR A 352 -25.84 -6.30 19.78
CA TYR A 352 -24.41 -6.53 19.75
C TYR A 352 -23.66 -6.04 20.99
N ASP A 353 -24.21 -5.05 21.75
CA ASP A 353 -23.60 -4.57 22.99
C ASP A 353 -24.29 -5.18 24.20
N THR A 354 -24.41 -6.49 24.21
CA THR A 354 -25.12 -7.27 25.23
C THR A 354 -24.31 -8.47 25.68
N ARG A 355 -24.58 -8.95 26.91
CA ARG A 355 -23.91 -10.16 27.43
C ARG A 355 -24.21 -11.41 26.60
N GLU A 356 -25.35 -11.48 25.96
CA GLU A 356 -25.74 -12.58 25.08
C GLU A 356 -24.91 -12.59 23.79
N HIS A 357 -24.28 -11.45 23.43
CA HIS A 357 -23.37 -11.37 22.31
C HIS A 357 -21.90 -11.59 22.70
N HIS A 358 -21.38 -10.80 23.64
CA HIS A 358 -19.94 -10.85 23.95
C HIS A 358 -19.59 -11.76 25.13
N PHE A 359 -20.55 -12.20 25.96
CA PHE A 359 -20.40 -13.10 27.12
C PHE A 359 -19.40 -12.64 28.19
N HIS A 360 -19.01 -11.39 28.16
CA HIS A 360 -18.04 -10.80 29.09
C HIS A 360 -18.71 -9.79 30.03
N LYS A 361 -18.00 -9.49 31.12
CA LYS A 361 -18.37 -8.42 32.06
C LYS A 361 -18.25 -7.06 31.36
N GLN A 362 -19.15 -6.16 31.73
CA GLN A 362 -19.06 -4.76 31.36
C GLN A 362 -18.20 -3.98 32.38
N LYS A 363 -17.83 -2.74 32.03
CA LYS A 363 -16.89 -1.92 32.79
C LYS A 363 -17.26 -1.75 34.26
N ASP A 364 -18.56 -1.64 34.55
CA ASP A 364 -19.07 -1.41 35.91
C ASP A 364 -19.45 -2.69 36.67
N ASP A 365 -19.20 -3.86 36.09
CA ASP A 365 -19.46 -5.13 36.73
C ASP A 365 -18.39 -5.46 37.78
N PRO A 366 -18.78 -6.12 38.90
CA PRO A 366 -17.81 -6.56 39.87
C PRO A 366 -16.86 -7.61 39.29
N GLY A 367 -15.55 -7.42 39.52
CA GLY A 367 -14.53 -8.34 39.03
C GLY A 367 -13.11 -7.85 39.34
N GLU A 368 -12.14 -8.70 39.00
CA GLU A 368 -10.73 -8.37 39.09
C GLU A 368 -10.17 -8.20 37.69
N PRO A 369 -9.25 -7.25 37.47
CA PRO A 369 -8.55 -7.08 36.21
C PRO A 369 -7.59 -8.27 35.96
N ILE A 370 -7.30 -8.53 34.69
CA ILE A 370 -6.26 -9.50 34.31
C ILE A 370 -4.90 -8.84 34.50
N LYS A 371 -4.02 -9.51 35.27
CA LYS A 371 -2.67 -9.00 35.61
C LYS A 371 -1.58 -9.91 35.06
N SER A 372 -0.43 -9.30 34.77
CA SER A 372 0.81 -10.03 34.51
C SER A 372 1.33 -10.76 35.74
N ALA A 373 2.33 -11.61 35.57
CA ALA A 373 3.02 -12.27 36.68
C ALA A 373 3.71 -11.26 37.64
N SER A 374 4.05 -10.07 37.16
CA SER A 374 4.59 -8.96 37.95
C SER A 374 3.55 -8.14 38.69
N GLY A 375 2.25 -8.41 38.47
CA GLY A 375 1.13 -7.69 39.08
C GLY A 375 0.67 -6.46 38.30
N GLU A 376 1.23 -6.17 37.14
CA GLU A 376 0.80 -5.12 36.22
C GLU A 376 -0.58 -5.46 35.63
N VAL A 377 -1.49 -4.50 35.57
CA VAL A 377 -2.80 -4.68 34.96
C VAL A 377 -2.65 -4.71 33.43
N LEU A 378 -2.94 -5.84 32.84
CA LEU A 378 -2.95 -6.01 31.39
C LEU A 378 -4.30 -5.66 30.76
N PHE A 379 -5.40 -6.07 31.41
CA PHE A 379 -6.74 -5.80 30.93
C PHE A 379 -7.67 -5.50 32.11
N GLU A 380 -8.35 -4.35 32.04
CA GLU A 380 -9.35 -3.95 33.02
C GLU A 380 -10.65 -4.75 32.92
N VAL A 381 -11.46 -4.71 33.98
CA VAL A 381 -12.82 -5.26 33.93
C VAL A 381 -13.62 -4.49 32.88
N GLY A 382 -14.27 -5.22 31.98
CA GLY A 382 -15.03 -4.63 30.88
C GLY A 382 -14.30 -4.64 29.53
N THR A 383 -12.96 -4.76 29.51
CA THR A 383 -12.19 -4.81 28.26
C THR A 383 -12.72 -5.90 27.31
N GLY A 384 -13.11 -7.08 27.83
CA GLY A 384 -13.67 -8.16 27.01
C GLY A 384 -15.04 -7.86 26.37
N ALA A 385 -15.74 -6.81 26.81
CA ALA A 385 -16.98 -6.35 26.20
C ALA A 385 -16.79 -5.28 25.12
N GLU A 386 -15.56 -4.82 24.91
CA GLU A 386 -15.24 -3.87 23.84
C GLU A 386 -15.21 -4.59 22.49
N CYS A 387 -15.96 -4.07 21.51
CA CYS A 387 -16.09 -4.65 20.17
C CYS A 387 -14.73 -4.88 19.51
N VAL A 388 -13.81 -3.93 19.66
CA VAL A 388 -12.47 -3.96 19.04
C VAL A 388 -11.61 -5.13 19.54
N GLN A 389 -11.80 -5.59 20.79
CA GLN A 389 -10.96 -6.65 21.36
C GLN A 389 -11.15 -8.01 20.65
N CYS A 390 -12.36 -8.23 20.14
CA CYS A 390 -12.72 -9.47 19.43
C CYS A 390 -12.67 -9.31 17.91
N HIS A 391 -13.09 -8.13 17.39
CA HIS A 391 -13.26 -7.92 15.95
C HIS A 391 -12.10 -7.20 15.28
N MET A 392 -11.19 -6.58 16.06
CA MET A 392 -9.98 -5.89 15.59
C MET A 392 -8.75 -6.26 16.46
N PRO A 393 -8.50 -7.55 16.75
CA PRO A 393 -7.34 -7.92 17.53
C PRO A 393 -6.07 -7.47 16.80
N GLY A 394 -5.25 -6.64 17.47
CA GLY A 394 -4.05 -6.06 16.87
C GLY A 394 -2.76 -6.69 17.39
N ARG A 395 -1.65 -6.13 16.92
CA ARG A 395 -0.28 -6.51 17.27
C ARG A 395 0.56 -5.27 17.58
N TYR A 396 1.68 -5.49 18.27
CA TYR A 396 2.69 -4.46 18.46
C TYR A 396 3.66 -4.44 17.27
N TYR A 397 3.91 -3.26 16.74
CA TYR A 397 4.90 -2.96 15.73
C TYR A 397 5.91 -1.96 16.27
N MET A 398 7.07 -1.85 15.67
CA MET A 398 8.14 -0.95 16.11
C MET A 398 8.47 -1.11 17.62
N GLY A 399 8.16 -2.28 18.20
CA GLY A 399 8.34 -2.60 19.62
C GLY A 399 7.21 -2.16 20.54
N ILE A 400 6.62 -0.97 20.35
CA ILE A 400 5.68 -0.34 21.30
C ILE A 400 4.37 0.14 20.68
N ASP A 401 4.25 0.17 19.35
CA ASP A 401 3.08 0.71 18.65
C ASP A 401 2.03 -0.37 18.40
N TYR A 402 0.97 -0.38 19.23
CA TYR A 402 -0.13 -1.33 19.08
C TYR A 402 -1.09 -0.90 17.97
N ARG A 403 -1.19 -1.70 16.91
CA ARG A 403 -2.06 -1.45 15.76
C ARG A 403 -3.16 -2.48 15.66
N PRO A 404 -4.46 -2.08 15.74
CA PRO A 404 -5.61 -2.96 15.52
C PRO A 404 -5.68 -3.44 14.07
N ASP A 405 -6.09 -4.71 13.88
CA ASP A 405 -6.36 -5.27 12.56
C ASP A 405 -7.70 -4.73 12.00
N HIS A 406 -7.66 -4.04 10.88
CA HIS A 406 -8.82 -3.43 10.22
C HIS A 406 -9.62 -4.40 9.34
N SER A 407 -9.38 -5.70 9.41
CA SER A 407 -10.16 -6.70 8.68
C SER A 407 -11.55 -6.96 9.28
N PHE A 408 -11.81 -6.45 10.49
CA PHE A 408 -13.11 -6.54 11.19
C PHE A 408 -13.70 -7.96 11.20
N ARG A 409 -12.94 -8.89 11.75
CA ARG A 409 -13.25 -10.32 11.68
C ARG A 409 -14.37 -10.74 12.62
N ILE A 410 -15.06 -11.81 12.22
CA ILE A 410 -15.82 -12.61 13.16
C ILE A 410 -14.82 -13.62 13.74
N PRO A 411 -14.62 -13.65 15.07
CA PRO A 411 -13.69 -14.58 15.70
C PRO A 411 -14.00 -16.05 15.34
N ASP A 412 -13.00 -16.77 14.86
CA ASP A 412 -13.09 -18.19 14.53
C ASP A 412 -11.90 -18.95 15.12
N PRO A 413 -11.97 -19.34 16.41
CA PRO A 413 -10.90 -20.06 17.08
C PRO A 413 -10.54 -21.40 16.46
N SER A 414 -11.44 -22.02 15.69
CA SER A 414 -11.15 -23.29 15.00
C SER A 414 -9.98 -23.16 14.01
N LEU A 415 -9.80 -21.98 13.41
CA LEU A 415 -8.68 -21.70 12.51
C LEU A 415 -7.33 -21.70 13.25
N ASN A 416 -7.30 -21.27 14.51
CA ASN A 416 -6.07 -21.38 15.30
C ASN A 416 -5.62 -22.84 15.43
N ALA A 417 -6.54 -23.73 15.82
CA ALA A 417 -6.24 -25.15 15.97
C ALA A 417 -5.87 -25.83 14.64
N LEU A 418 -6.44 -25.40 13.51
CA LEU A 418 -6.29 -26.04 12.21
C LEU A 418 -5.10 -25.52 11.41
N ILE A 419 -4.83 -24.21 11.46
CA ILE A 419 -3.86 -23.53 10.59
C ILE A 419 -3.01 -22.48 11.34
N ASN A 420 -3.00 -22.54 12.67
CA ASN A 420 -2.15 -21.71 13.55
C ASN A 420 -2.29 -20.18 13.32
N THR A 421 -3.54 -19.71 13.13
CA THR A 421 -3.81 -18.27 13.04
C THR A 421 -4.05 -17.66 14.42
N PRO A 422 -3.86 -16.34 14.62
CA PRO A 422 -4.14 -15.69 15.88
C PRO A 422 -5.59 -15.87 16.35
N ASP A 423 -5.75 -16.09 17.64
CA ASP A 423 -7.05 -16.23 18.31
C ASP A 423 -7.28 -15.06 19.26
N ALA A 424 -8.37 -14.31 19.04
CA ALA A 424 -8.72 -13.15 19.86
C ALA A 424 -8.93 -13.47 21.35
N CYS A 425 -9.42 -14.69 21.67
CA CYS A 425 -9.67 -15.11 23.06
C CYS A 425 -8.36 -15.30 23.83
N LEU A 426 -7.36 -15.92 23.18
CA LEU A 426 -6.09 -16.28 23.84
C LEU A 426 -5.18 -15.08 24.14
N ARG A 427 -5.50 -13.90 23.63
CA ARG A 427 -4.80 -12.66 24.01
C ARG A 427 -4.99 -12.30 25.48
N CYS A 428 -6.18 -12.59 26.03
CA CYS A 428 -6.53 -12.31 27.42
C CYS A 428 -6.53 -13.60 28.26
N HIS A 429 -6.97 -14.71 27.69
CA HIS A 429 -7.05 -16.01 28.36
C HIS A 429 -5.76 -16.82 28.12
N VAL A 430 -4.63 -16.29 28.56
CA VAL A 430 -3.28 -16.85 28.32
C VAL A 430 -3.04 -18.21 29.00
N ASP A 431 -3.92 -18.62 29.93
CA ASP A 431 -3.92 -19.90 30.63
C ASP A 431 -4.74 -20.99 29.88
N LYS A 432 -5.34 -20.64 28.76
CA LYS A 432 -6.17 -21.50 27.92
C LYS A 432 -5.48 -21.84 26.60
N ASP A 433 -6.09 -22.74 25.85
CA ASP A 433 -5.63 -23.19 24.53
C ASP A 433 -6.69 -23.01 23.44
N ALA A 434 -6.29 -23.25 22.20
CA ALA A 434 -7.17 -23.15 21.03
C ALA A 434 -8.41 -24.06 21.11
N LYS A 435 -8.28 -25.22 21.76
CA LYS A 435 -9.40 -26.13 21.94
C LYS A 435 -10.45 -25.54 22.88
N TRP A 436 -10.01 -24.94 23.99
CA TRP A 436 -10.92 -24.28 24.92
C TRP A 436 -11.69 -23.11 24.25
N SER A 437 -11.01 -22.29 23.46
CA SER A 437 -11.67 -21.19 22.76
C SER A 437 -12.67 -21.66 21.72
N ASP A 438 -12.36 -22.70 20.93
CA ASP A 438 -13.28 -23.28 19.95
C ASP A 438 -14.51 -23.93 20.63
N GLU A 439 -14.30 -24.71 21.70
CA GLU A 439 -15.40 -25.29 22.50
C GLU A 439 -16.27 -24.18 23.12
N THR A 440 -15.67 -23.10 23.61
CA THR A 440 -16.37 -21.98 24.21
C THR A 440 -17.26 -21.24 23.19
N ILE A 441 -16.69 -20.89 22.04
CA ILE A 441 -17.44 -20.25 20.95
C ILE A 441 -18.51 -21.19 20.39
N SER A 442 -18.23 -22.48 20.28
CA SER A 442 -19.21 -23.48 19.86
C SER A 442 -20.38 -23.63 20.84
N LYS A 443 -20.11 -23.48 22.15
CA LYS A 443 -21.14 -23.44 23.18
C LYS A 443 -22.01 -22.18 23.08
N TRP A 444 -21.43 -21.03 22.74
CA TRP A 444 -22.15 -19.75 22.67
C TRP A 444 -22.98 -19.60 21.40
N TYR A 445 -22.43 -19.98 20.24
CA TYR A 445 -23.00 -19.72 18.93
C TYR A 445 -23.37 -20.96 18.12
N GLY A 446 -23.15 -22.14 18.68
CA GLY A 446 -23.34 -23.42 18.00
C GLY A 446 -22.07 -23.90 17.27
N PRO A 447 -22.03 -25.20 16.90
CA PRO A 447 -20.81 -25.84 16.37
C PRO A 447 -20.54 -25.57 14.88
N GLY A 448 -21.48 -24.97 14.15
CA GLY A 448 -21.36 -24.76 12.70
C GLY A 448 -20.65 -23.45 12.36
N ARG A 449 -19.50 -23.54 11.71
CA ARG A 449 -18.82 -22.39 11.12
C ARG A 449 -18.97 -22.40 9.60
N LYS A 450 -19.03 -21.21 8.99
CA LYS A 450 -18.93 -21.11 7.53
C LYS A 450 -17.50 -21.42 7.11
N PRO A 451 -17.28 -22.13 6.00
CA PRO A 451 -15.93 -22.31 5.47
C PRO A 451 -15.22 -20.97 5.30
N HIS A 452 -13.96 -20.91 5.73
CA HIS A 452 -13.13 -19.72 5.61
C HIS A 452 -12.07 -19.93 4.53
N TYR A 453 -11.81 -18.92 3.69
CA TYR A 453 -10.81 -18.99 2.62
C TYR A 453 -9.39 -19.32 3.14
N GLY A 454 -9.10 -19.01 4.40
CA GLY A 454 -7.83 -19.29 5.05
C GLY A 454 -7.41 -20.76 4.98
N MET A 455 -8.37 -21.68 4.97
CA MET A 455 -8.07 -23.12 4.81
C MET A 455 -7.46 -23.40 3.42
N ALA A 456 -8.02 -22.82 2.35
CA ALA A 456 -7.47 -23.00 1.00
C ALA A 456 -6.09 -22.37 0.88
N ILE A 457 -5.89 -21.16 1.41
CA ILE A 457 -4.59 -20.47 1.40
C ILE A 457 -3.55 -21.25 2.20
N ALA A 458 -3.87 -21.72 3.42
CA ALA A 458 -2.95 -22.51 4.24
C ALA A 458 -2.57 -23.83 3.56
N ASN A 459 -3.56 -24.53 3.00
CA ASN A 459 -3.30 -25.76 2.25
C ASN A 459 -2.39 -25.51 1.04
N ALA A 460 -2.58 -24.38 0.35
CA ALA A 460 -1.75 -24.00 -0.78
C ALA A 460 -0.30 -23.68 -0.37
N ARG A 461 -0.09 -22.92 0.70
CA ARG A 461 1.25 -22.64 1.26
C ARG A 461 1.99 -23.92 1.65
N HIS A 462 1.25 -24.91 2.16
CA HIS A 462 1.80 -26.25 2.47
C HIS A 462 1.79 -27.22 1.27
N GLN A 463 1.51 -26.75 0.06
CA GLN A 463 1.54 -27.51 -1.20
C GLN A 463 0.71 -28.81 -1.15
N LYS A 464 -0.45 -28.79 -0.47
CA LYS A 464 -1.34 -29.96 -0.41
C LYS A 464 -1.97 -30.24 -1.77
N PRO A 465 -1.91 -31.48 -2.30
CA PRO A 465 -2.22 -31.80 -3.70
C PRO A 465 -3.60 -31.39 -4.20
N GLU A 466 -4.64 -31.51 -3.38
CA GLU A 466 -6.06 -31.32 -3.78
C GLU A 466 -6.52 -29.87 -3.70
N THR A 467 -5.61 -28.91 -3.40
CA THR A 467 -5.96 -27.51 -3.14
C THR A 467 -6.27 -26.71 -4.41
N GLY A 468 -5.81 -27.16 -5.57
CA GLY A 468 -5.97 -26.43 -6.84
C GLY A 468 -7.42 -26.07 -7.17
N GLU A 469 -8.37 -26.99 -6.98
CA GLU A 469 -9.79 -26.74 -7.21
C GLU A 469 -10.39 -25.71 -6.24
N ASP A 470 -9.96 -25.74 -4.97
CA ASP A 470 -10.39 -24.77 -3.97
C ASP A 470 -9.91 -23.37 -4.32
N LEU A 471 -8.66 -23.24 -4.77
CA LEU A 471 -8.09 -21.98 -5.24
C LEU A 471 -8.79 -21.46 -6.50
N VAL A 472 -9.11 -22.32 -7.47
CA VAL A 472 -9.89 -21.94 -8.67
C VAL A 472 -11.25 -21.37 -8.27
N ARG A 473 -11.97 -22.06 -7.36
CA ARG A 473 -13.25 -21.56 -6.85
C ARG A 473 -13.10 -20.23 -6.13
N LEU A 474 -12.07 -20.11 -5.29
CA LEU A 474 -11.80 -18.89 -4.54
C LEU A 474 -11.45 -17.70 -5.45
N ALA A 475 -10.63 -17.91 -6.48
CA ALA A 475 -10.26 -16.88 -7.43
C ALA A 475 -11.45 -16.39 -8.29
N ALA A 476 -12.35 -17.31 -8.65
CA ALA A 476 -13.48 -17.05 -9.54
C ALA A 476 -14.72 -16.44 -8.84
N ASP A 477 -14.86 -16.61 -7.52
CA ASP A 477 -16.07 -16.17 -6.80
C ASP A 477 -16.01 -14.68 -6.41
N PRO A 478 -16.82 -13.79 -7.02
CA PRO A 478 -16.82 -12.37 -6.72
C PRO A 478 -17.34 -12.02 -5.32
N LEU A 479 -17.86 -12.97 -4.59
CA LEU A 479 -18.24 -12.81 -3.17
C LEU A 479 -17.02 -12.73 -2.24
N TYR A 480 -15.85 -13.14 -2.68
CA TYR A 480 -14.61 -12.93 -1.93
C TYR A 480 -13.96 -11.57 -2.26
N PRO A 481 -13.24 -10.97 -1.29
CA PRO A 481 -12.49 -9.73 -1.51
C PRO A 481 -11.49 -9.86 -2.67
N VAL A 482 -11.31 -8.79 -3.43
CA VAL A 482 -10.41 -8.74 -4.60
C VAL A 482 -8.99 -9.21 -4.24
N ILE A 483 -8.45 -8.74 -3.11
CA ILE A 483 -7.11 -9.13 -2.64
C ILE A 483 -7.02 -10.63 -2.31
N VAL A 484 -8.07 -11.24 -1.80
CA VAL A 484 -8.15 -12.68 -1.51
C VAL A 484 -8.20 -13.48 -2.81
N ARG A 485 -9.01 -13.04 -3.80
CA ARG A 485 -9.10 -13.63 -5.13
C ARG A 485 -7.76 -13.57 -5.86
N ALA A 486 -7.10 -12.40 -5.84
CA ALA A 486 -5.78 -12.21 -6.42
C ALA A 486 -4.73 -13.11 -5.74
N THR A 487 -4.77 -13.25 -4.40
CA THR A 487 -3.88 -14.16 -3.68
C THR A 487 -4.10 -15.63 -4.10
N ALA A 488 -5.36 -16.05 -4.21
CA ALA A 488 -5.67 -17.40 -4.69
C ALA A 488 -5.15 -17.65 -6.09
N LEU A 489 -5.33 -16.68 -7.00
CA LEU A 489 -4.83 -16.74 -8.37
C LEU A 489 -3.29 -16.84 -8.43
N SER A 490 -2.59 -16.09 -7.60
CA SER A 490 -1.13 -16.18 -7.48
C SER A 490 -0.66 -17.56 -7.00
N LEU A 491 -1.35 -18.16 -6.03
CA LEU A 491 -1.03 -19.49 -5.49
C LEU A 491 -1.31 -20.63 -6.48
N LEU A 492 -2.17 -20.42 -7.49
CA LEU A 492 -2.44 -21.42 -8.54
C LEU A 492 -1.20 -21.77 -9.37
N THR A 493 -0.16 -20.96 -9.35
CA THR A 493 1.13 -21.26 -10.00
C THR A 493 1.75 -22.56 -9.51
N GLY A 494 1.48 -22.95 -8.27
CA GLY A 494 1.91 -24.22 -7.67
C GLY A 494 1.05 -25.44 -8.06
N TYR A 495 -0.05 -25.25 -8.82
CA TYR A 495 -1.05 -26.29 -9.13
C TYR A 495 -1.35 -26.37 -10.63
N PRO A 496 -0.36 -26.70 -11.48
CA PRO A 496 -0.57 -26.71 -12.93
C PRO A 496 -1.57 -27.79 -13.35
N SER A 497 -2.65 -27.36 -14.02
CA SER A 497 -3.67 -28.20 -14.62
C SER A 497 -4.39 -27.46 -15.75
N GLU A 498 -5.17 -28.14 -16.57
CA GLU A 498 -5.98 -27.49 -17.59
C GLU A 498 -7.00 -26.50 -16.97
N GLN A 499 -7.65 -26.89 -15.86
CA GLN A 499 -8.61 -26.05 -15.14
C GLN A 499 -7.95 -24.80 -14.56
N THR A 500 -6.75 -24.91 -14.01
CA THR A 500 -5.97 -23.79 -13.51
C THR A 500 -5.59 -22.83 -14.64
N GLY A 501 -5.14 -23.36 -15.78
CA GLY A 501 -4.84 -22.56 -16.97
C GLY A 501 -6.07 -21.78 -17.47
N GLN A 502 -7.23 -22.44 -17.56
CA GLN A 502 -8.48 -21.78 -17.94
C GLN A 502 -8.90 -20.69 -16.94
N ALA A 503 -8.73 -20.92 -15.64
CA ALA A 503 -9.04 -19.91 -14.61
C ALA A 503 -8.16 -18.66 -14.76
N MET A 504 -6.86 -18.83 -15.02
CA MET A 504 -5.93 -17.74 -15.27
C MET A 504 -6.27 -16.97 -16.57
N GLU A 505 -6.62 -17.69 -17.65
CA GLU A 505 -7.03 -17.08 -18.92
C GLU A 505 -8.31 -16.25 -18.76
N LEU A 506 -9.31 -16.74 -18.00
CA LEU A 506 -10.53 -16.00 -17.70
C LEU A 506 -10.26 -14.76 -16.84
N ALA A 507 -9.34 -14.85 -15.91
CA ALA A 507 -8.97 -13.75 -15.02
C ALA A 507 -8.31 -12.56 -15.75
N LEU A 508 -7.80 -12.74 -16.98
CA LEU A 508 -7.34 -11.63 -17.83
C LEU A 508 -8.46 -10.68 -18.24
N MET A 509 -9.72 -11.12 -18.16
CA MET A 509 -10.91 -10.35 -18.54
C MET A 509 -11.69 -9.86 -17.32
N ASP A 510 -11.16 -9.99 -16.11
CA ASP A 510 -11.83 -9.54 -14.88
C ASP A 510 -11.92 -8.01 -14.85
N ASP A 511 -13.01 -7.48 -14.27
CA ASP A 511 -13.22 -6.04 -14.12
C ASP A 511 -12.15 -5.39 -13.21
N GLU A 512 -11.61 -6.14 -12.25
CA GLU A 512 -10.62 -5.68 -11.27
C GLU A 512 -9.20 -5.73 -11.83
N ALA A 513 -8.54 -4.59 -11.92
CA ALA A 513 -7.17 -4.47 -12.43
C ALA A 513 -6.16 -5.35 -11.67
N LEU A 514 -6.30 -5.48 -10.34
CA LEU A 514 -5.43 -6.34 -9.53
C LEU A 514 -5.55 -7.82 -9.93
N ILE A 515 -6.74 -8.28 -10.30
CA ILE A 515 -6.98 -9.65 -10.79
C ILE A 515 -6.32 -9.83 -12.16
N ARG A 516 -6.54 -8.90 -13.12
CA ARG A 516 -5.93 -8.98 -14.45
C ARG A 516 -4.41 -8.99 -14.38
N ARG A 517 -3.83 -8.08 -13.58
CA ARG A 517 -2.38 -8.04 -13.34
C ARG A 517 -1.84 -9.36 -12.78
N THR A 518 -2.52 -9.90 -11.75
CA THR A 518 -2.10 -11.15 -11.13
C THR A 518 -2.21 -12.32 -12.10
N ALA A 519 -3.23 -12.34 -12.97
CA ALA A 519 -3.37 -13.36 -14.02
C ALA A 519 -2.19 -13.34 -15.00
N ILE A 520 -1.77 -12.15 -15.46
CA ILE A 520 -0.60 -11.98 -16.33
C ILE A 520 0.65 -12.58 -15.69
N SER A 521 0.88 -12.25 -14.41
CA SER A 521 2.02 -12.76 -13.63
C SER A 521 1.97 -14.28 -13.42
N ALA A 522 0.76 -14.84 -13.21
CA ALA A 522 0.55 -16.24 -12.85
C ALA A 522 0.52 -17.20 -14.06
N ILE A 523 0.16 -16.74 -15.26
CA ILE A 523 0.09 -17.60 -16.46
C ILE A 523 1.43 -18.27 -16.74
N GLN A 524 1.41 -19.61 -16.79
CA GLN A 524 2.56 -20.43 -17.12
C GLN A 524 2.26 -21.24 -18.40
N THR A 525 3.01 -21.00 -19.44
CA THR A 525 2.97 -21.79 -20.68
C THR A 525 4.34 -21.80 -21.34
N PRO A 526 4.81 -22.99 -21.80
CA PRO A 526 6.04 -23.08 -22.58
C PRO A 526 5.84 -22.61 -24.03
N ASP A 527 4.60 -22.45 -24.48
CA ASP A 527 4.25 -21.99 -25.81
C ASP A 527 4.27 -20.46 -25.87
N VAL A 528 5.36 -19.91 -26.38
CA VAL A 528 5.59 -18.45 -26.50
C VAL A 528 4.55 -17.78 -27.41
N GLN A 529 4.09 -18.48 -28.46
CA GLN A 529 3.05 -17.95 -29.35
C GLN A 529 1.70 -17.85 -28.61
N LYS A 530 1.35 -18.88 -27.83
CA LYS A 530 0.15 -18.84 -26.96
C LYS A 530 0.26 -17.72 -25.94
N LEU A 531 1.42 -17.57 -25.28
CA LEU A 531 1.67 -16.50 -24.32
C LEU A 531 1.45 -15.12 -24.95
N ALA A 532 2.07 -14.86 -26.11
CA ALA A 532 1.91 -13.60 -26.84
C ALA A 532 0.45 -13.36 -27.26
N GLY A 533 -0.28 -14.39 -27.63
CA GLY A 533 -1.71 -14.31 -27.98
C GLY A 533 -2.58 -13.92 -26.79
N LEU A 534 -2.31 -14.45 -25.60
CA LEU A 534 -3.05 -14.17 -24.37
C LEU A 534 -2.71 -12.79 -23.77
N ILE A 535 -1.42 -12.46 -23.68
CA ILE A 535 -0.94 -11.27 -22.97
C ILE A 535 -0.81 -10.05 -23.89
N GLY A 536 -0.59 -10.24 -25.20
CA GLY A 536 -0.47 -9.13 -26.16
C GLY A 536 -1.61 -8.08 -26.10
N PRO A 537 -2.87 -8.48 -25.97
CA PRO A 537 -3.97 -7.51 -25.75
C PRO A 537 -3.84 -6.68 -24.47
N MET A 538 -3.21 -7.21 -23.41
CA MET A 538 -3.03 -6.52 -22.11
C MET A 538 -2.05 -5.34 -22.18
N LEU A 539 -1.26 -5.20 -23.25
CA LEU A 539 -0.46 -4.01 -23.53
C LEU A 539 -1.30 -2.74 -23.68
N TYR A 540 -2.59 -2.87 -24.00
CA TYR A 540 -3.54 -1.77 -24.17
C TYR A 540 -4.39 -1.54 -22.91
N ASP A 541 -4.13 -2.23 -21.81
CA ASP A 541 -4.91 -2.04 -20.58
C ASP A 541 -4.83 -0.58 -20.13
N PRO A 542 -5.96 0.05 -19.77
CA PRO A 542 -5.96 1.44 -19.32
C PRO A 542 -5.11 1.63 -18.03
N VAL A 543 -4.99 0.58 -17.22
CA VAL A 543 -4.28 0.64 -15.94
C VAL A 543 -2.81 0.31 -16.12
N LYS A 544 -1.91 1.24 -15.72
CA LYS A 544 -0.46 1.13 -15.86
C LYS A 544 0.11 -0.17 -15.25
N GLY A 545 -0.32 -0.53 -14.03
CA GLY A 545 0.14 -1.73 -13.35
C GLY A 545 -0.14 -3.02 -14.12
N VAL A 546 -1.22 -3.06 -14.90
CA VAL A 546 -1.57 -4.21 -15.76
C VAL A 546 -0.71 -4.23 -17.02
N ARG A 547 -0.63 -3.12 -17.77
CA ARG A 547 0.11 -3.09 -19.04
C ARG A 547 1.63 -3.24 -18.86
N ILE A 548 2.22 -2.70 -17.79
CA ILE A 548 3.66 -2.89 -17.53
C ILE A 548 3.98 -4.34 -17.14
N GLU A 549 3.09 -5.03 -16.41
CA GLU A 549 3.23 -6.46 -16.12
C GLU A 549 3.22 -7.27 -17.42
N ALA A 550 2.31 -6.92 -18.37
CA ALA A 550 2.25 -7.54 -19.68
C ALA A 550 3.56 -7.33 -20.48
N ALA A 551 4.12 -6.13 -20.47
CA ALA A 551 5.38 -5.84 -21.14
C ALA A 551 6.55 -6.62 -20.52
N GLY A 552 6.64 -6.69 -19.20
CA GLY A 552 7.64 -7.50 -18.50
C GLY A 552 7.56 -8.97 -18.89
N ARG A 553 6.36 -9.54 -18.92
CA ARG A 553 6.13 -10.95 -19.29
C ARG A 553 6.42 -11.26 -20.77
N LEU A 554 6.30 -10.26 -21.64
CA LEU A 554 6.57 -10.39 -23.08
C LEU A 554 8.02 -10.07 -23.47
N ALA A 555 8.84 -9.55 -22.57
CA ALA A 555 10.20 -9.10 -22.87
C ALA A 555 11.08 -10.21 -23.46
N GLY A 556 10.98 -11.43 -22.94
CA GLY A 556 11.68 -12.62 -23.47
C GLY A 556 11.01 -13.27 -24.69
N SER A 557 9.88 -12.71 -25.17
CA SER A 557 9.13 -13.31 -26.29
C SER A 557 9.59 -12.74 -27.63
N PRO A 558 9.78 -13.59 -28.67
CA PRO A 558 10.13 -13.10 -29.99
C PRO A 558 9.06 -12.14 -30.54
N ASN A 559 9.48 -10.96 -31.00
CA ASN A 559 8.61 -9.93 -31.58
C ASN A 559 7.76 -10.43 -32.77
N GLN A 560 8.13 -11.55 -33.39
CA GLN A 560 7.39 -12.15 -34.52
C GLN A 560 5.98 -12.62 -34.13
N TYR A 561 5.71 -12.90 -32.85
CA TYR A 561 4.39 -13.33 -32.37
C TYR A 561 3.46 -12.17 -32.04
N LEU A 562 3.97 -10.93 -31.98
CA LEU A 562 3.18 -9.71 -31.83
C LEU A 562 2.81 -9.14 -33.22
N ASN A 563 1.61 -8.63 -33.38
CA ASN A 563 1.23 -7.88 -34.57
C ASN A 563 1.94 -6.50 -34.63
N ALA A 564 1.79 -5.76 -35.74
CA ALA A 564 2.50 -4.49 -35.93
C ALA A 564 2.17 -3.44 -34.85
N ASP A 565 0.89 -3.32 -34.50
CA ASP A 565 0.42 -2.36 -33.50
C ASP A 565 0.87 -2.76 -32.10
N GLN A 566 0.82 -4.06 -31.77
CA GLN A 566 1.32 -4.59 -30.51
C GLN A 566 2.82 -4.37 -30.35
N ARG A 567 3.62 -4.50 -31.42
CA ARG A 567 5.06 -4.20 -31.36
C ARG A 567 5.34 -2.73 -31.07
N GLN A 568 4.54 -1.83 -31.65
CA GLN A 568 4.70 -0.40 -31.41
C GLN A 568 4.37 -0.04 -29.96
N ILE A 569 3.20 -0.48 -29.45
CA ILE A 569 2.80 -0.18 -28.08
C ILE A 569 3.70 -0.87 -27.05
N PHE A 570 4.19 -2.08 -27.34
CA PHE A 570 5.12 -2.81 -26.47
C PHE A 570 6.38 -1.99 -26.16
N GLN A 571 6.97 -1.32 -27.15
CA GLN A 571 8.15 -0.48 -26.90
C GLN A 571 7.84 0.69 -25.95
N ALA A 572 6.68 1.33 -26.11
CA ALA A 572 6.27 2.42 -25.23
C ALA A 572 6.02 1.93 -23.79
N VAL A 573 5.30 0.82 -23.64
CA VAL A 573 5.00 0.24 -22.32
C VAL A 573 6.25 -0.35 -21.66
N LEU A 574 7.21 -0.85 -22.45
CA LEU A 574 8.50 -1.31 -21.94
C LEU A 574 9.29 -0.16 -21.29
N GLU A 575 9.24 1.04 -21.85
CA GLU A 575 9.85 2.21 -21.23
C GLU A 575 9.11 2.63 -19.94
N GLU A 576 7.77 2.51 -19.87
CA GLU A 576 7.03 2.68 -18.60
C GLU A 576 7.47 1.66 -17.54
N PHE A 577 7.65 0.39 -17.92
CA PHE A 577 8.14 -0.66 -17.04
C PHE A 577 9.55 -0.37 -16.52
N LYS A 578 10.48 0.00 -17.41
CA LYS A 578 11.84 0.42 -17.02
C LYS A 578 11.81 1.61 -16.06
N GLY A 579 10.96 2.61 -16.33
CA GLY A 579 10.78 3.76 -15.44
C GLY A 579 10.36 3.35 -14.04
N ALA A 580 9.42 2.42 -13.91
CA ALA A 580 8.96 1.90 -12.62
C ALA A 580 10.08 1.13 -11.88
N MET A 581 10.89 0.35 -12.58
CA MET A 581 12.04 -0.35 -11.98
C MET A 581 13.16 0.62 -11.58
N LEU A 582 13.43 1.64 -12.39
CA LEU A 582 14.42 2.69 -12.07
C LEU A 582 14.02 3.51 -10.86
N TYR A 583 12.72 3.74 -10.65
CA TYR A 583 12.23 4.42 -9.46
C TYR A 583 12.62 3.71 -8.16
N SER A 584 12.71 2.37 -8.19
CA SER A 584 13.12 1.53 -7.06
C SER A 584 14.57 1.03 -7.15
N ALA A 585 15.40 1.62 -8.03
CA ALA A 585 16.78 1.18 -8.25
C ALA A 585 17.76 1.55 -7.11
N ASP A 586 17.31 2.27 -6.11
CA ASP A 586 17.96 2.49 -4.82
C ASP A 586 17.88 1.26 -3.89
N PHE A 587 17.14 0.21 -4.29
CA PHE A 587 17.00 -1.07 -3.59
C PHE A 587 17.48 -2.24 -4.45
N SER A 588 17.96 -3.28 -3.78
CA SER A 588 18.44 -4.52 -4.42
C SER A 588 17.39 -5.16 -5.33
N PHE A 589 16.11 -5.19 -4.90
CA PHE A 589 15.03 -5.77 -5.71
C PHE A 589 14.73 -4.97 -6.99
N GLY A 590 14.85 -3.64 -6.98
CA GLY A 590 14.66 -2.80 -8.17
C GLY A 590 15.74 -3.06 -9.20
N ARG A 591 17.01 -3.13 -8.77
CA ARG A 591 18.15 -3.52 -9.62
C ARG A 591 18.02 -4.95 -10.15
N TYR A 592 17.62 -5.88 -9.30
CA TYR A 592 17.38 -7.27 -9.69
C TYR A 592 16.32 -7.40 -10.78
N ASN A 593 15.20 -6.70 -10.66
CA ASN A 593 14.14 -6.73 -11.66
C ASN A 593 14.58 -6.11 -12.99
N LEU A 594 15.36 -5.01 -12.95
CA LEU A 594 16.00 -4.45 -14.15
C LEU A 594 16.96 -5.45 -14.80
N ALA A 595 17.77 -6.13 -14.01
CA ALA A 595 18.70 -7.13 -14.50
C ALA A 595 17.97 -8.29 -15.20
N ASN A 596 16.89 -8.81 -14.60
CA ASN A 596 16.05 -9.85 -15.21
C ASN A 596 15.47 -9.37 -16.55
N LEU A 597 14.95 -8.14 -16.60
CA LEU A 597 14.47 -7.56 -17.86
C LEU A 597 15.57 -7.51 -18.92
N TYR A 598 16.78 -7.09 -18.56
CA TYR A 598 17.89 -7.03 -19.50
C TYR A 598 18.34 -8.42 -19.99
N VAL A 599 18.24 -9.45 -19.13
CA VAL A 599 18.42 -10.85 -19.55
C VAL A 599 17.41 -11.22 -20.63
N ASP A 600 16.13 -10.94 -20.39
CA ASP A 600 15.04 -11.24 -21.32
C ASP A 600 15.17 -10.49 -22.64
N LEU A 601 15.74 -9.28 -22.62
CA LEU A 601 16.04 -8.48 -23.81
C LEU A 601 17.35 -8.88 -24.51
N GLY A 602 18.13 -9.83 -23.96
CA GLY A 602 19.43 -10.23 -24.47
C GLY A 602 20.56 -9.20 -24.26
N GLN A 603 20.37 -8.24 -23.35
CA GLN A 603 21.29 -7.17 -22.98
C GLN A 603 22.18 -7.61 -21.81
N THR A 604 23.09 -8.57 -22.07
CA THR A 604 23.81 -9.30 -21.01
C THR A 604 24.69 -8.41 -20.13
N GLU A 605 25.39 -7.41 -20.69
CA GLU A 605 26.25 -6.50 -19.92
C GLU A 605 25.42 -5.61 -18.97
N ASP A 606 24.27 -5.08 -19.43
CA ASP A 606 23.37 -4.30 -18.59
C ASP A 606 22.77 -5.16 -17.46
N ALA A 607 22.49 -6.44 -17.75
CA ALA A 607 22.02 -7.40 -16.76
C ALA A 607 23.07 -7.63 -15.66
N ILE A 608 24.33 -7.91 -16.05
CA ILE A 608 25.44 -8.13 -15.13
C ILE A 608 25.62 -6.91 -14.22
N ASN A 609 25.72 -5.70 -14.79
CA ASN A 609 25.90 -4.47 -14.02
C ASN A 609 24.78 -4.27 -12.98
N ASN A 610 23.53 -4.53 -13.34
CA ASN A 610 22.41 -4.37 -12.43
C ASN A 610 22.35 -5.47 -11.34
N TYR A 611 22.77 -6.72 -11.63
CA TYR A 611 22.92 -7.73 -10.58
C TYR A 611 24.06 -7.39 -9.61
N GLU A 612 25.20 -6.90 -10.11
CA GLU A 612 26.32 -6.44 -9.28
C GLU A 612 25.90 -5.28 -8.39
N ASP A 613 25.15 -4.29 -8.92
CA ASP A 613 24.59 -3.19 -8.14
C ASP A 613 23.60 -3.69 -7.08
N ALA A 614 22.76 -4.68 -7.40
CA ALA A 614 21.84 -5.28 -6.42
C ALA A 614 22.59 -5.91 -5.24
N ILE A 615 23.66 -6.65 -5.53
CA ILE A 615 24.52 -7.30 -4.52
C ILE A 615 25.29 -6.26 -3.70
N LYS A 616 25.70 -5.14 -4.31
CA LYS A 616 26.37 -4.04 -3.61
C LYS A 616 25.45 -3.34 -2.61
N ILE A 617 24.15 -3.18 -2.96
CA ILE A 617 23.14 -2.59 -2.08
C ILE A 617 22.83 -3.54 -0.91
N ASP A 618 22.70 -4.82 -1.19
CA ASP A 618 22.40 -5.88 -0.23
C ASP A 618 23.20 -7.14 -0.58
N ASN A 619 24.26 -7.38 0.18
CA ASN A 619 25.16 -8.53 -0.03
C ASN A 619 24.52 -9.89 0.33
N GLN A 620 23.36 -9.89 0.99
CA GLN A 620 22.56 -11.07 1.33
C GLN A 620 21.39 -11.28 0.37
N PHE A 621 21.27 -10.46 -0.69
CA PHE A 621 20.24 -10.63 -1.70
C PHE A 621 20.59 -11.79 -2.65
N TYR A 622 20.47 -13.02 -2.13
CA TYR A 622 20.86 -14.26 -2.81
C TYR A 622 20.27 -14.48 -4.22
N PRO A 623 19.02 -14.04 -4.54
CA PRO A 623 18.51 -14.16 -5.90
C PRO A 623 19.39 -13.50 -6.96
N ALA A 624 19.97 -12.32 -6.66
CA ALA A 624 20.88 -11.65 -7.60
C ALA A 624 22.19 -12.42 -7.76
N LYS A 625 22.76 -12.96 -6.67
CA LYS A 625 23.99 -13.78 -6.72
C LYS A 625 23.79 -15.03 -7.57
N VAL A 626 22.66 -15.74 -7.42
CA VAL A 626 22.35 -16.94 -8.20
C VAL A 626 22.22 -16.60 -9.68
N ASN A 627 21.44 -15.57 -10.03
CA ASN A 627 21.23 -15.21 -11.43
C ASN A 627 22.52 -14.68 -12.09
N LEU A 628 23.32 -13.89 -11.37
CA LEU A 628 24.63 -13.43 -11.86
C LEU A 628 25.58 -14.59 -12.08
N ALA A 629 25.64 -15.56 -11.17
CA ALA A 629 26.45 -16.77 -11.33
C ALA A 629 26.04 -17.58 -12.57
N MET A 630 24.73 -17.65 -12.88
CA MET A 630 24.25 -18.29 -14.10
C MET A 630 24.76 -17.56 -15.37
N LEU A 631 24.75 -16.22 -15.39
CA LEU A 631 25.29 -15.44 -16.52
C LEU A 631 26.80 -15.62 -16.66
N TYR A 632 27.56 -15.59 -15.57
CA TYR A 632 29.00 -15.82 -15.58
C TYR A 632 29.35 -17.22 -16.11
N ASN A 633 28.60 -18.25 -15.68
CA ASN A 633 28.78 -19.60 -16.20
C ASN A 633 28.50 -19.67 -17.71
N GLN A 634 27.47 -19.00 -18.22
CA GLN A 634 27.20 -18.92 -19.67
C GLN A 634 28.32 -18.24 -20.45
N GLN A 635 29.04 -17.30 -19.83
CA GLN A 635 30.20 -16.61 -20.40
C GLN A 635 31.52 -17.38 -20.21
N GLY A 636 31.51 -18.54 -19.54
CA GLY A 636 32.73 -19.32 -19.23
C GLY A 636 33.53 -18.77 -18.04
N ARG A 637 32.99 -17.80 -17.29
CA ARG A 637 33.58 -17.21 -16.06
C ARG A 637 33.24 -18.08 -14.83
N ASN A 638 33.66 -19.34 -14.89
CA ASN A 638 33.26 -20.38 -13.95
C ASN A 638 33.76 -20.14 -12.52
N ASP A 639 34.97 -19.59 -12.35
CA ASP A 639 35.55 -19.32 -11.02
C ASP A 639 34.73 -18.24 -10.28
N GLU A 640 34.28 -17.22 -11.01
CA GLU A 640 33.45 -16.15 -10.45
C GLU A 640 32.03 -16.66 -10.11
N ALA A 641 31.46 -17.50 -10.98
CA ALA A 641 30.20 -18.17 -10.70
C ALA A 641 30.26 -19.06 -9.45
N GLU A 642 31.35 -19.88 -9.32
CA GLU A 642 31.57 -20.75 -8.16
C GLU A 642 31.67 -19.93 -6.86
N LYS A 643 32.37 -18.79 -6.88
CA LYS A 643 32.52 -17.91 -5.73
C LYS A 643 31.16 -17.43 -5.22
N LEU A 644 30.32 -16.88 -6.12
CA LEU A 644 28.97 -16.39 -5.78
C LEU A 644 28.07 -17.50 -5.20
N LEU A 645 28.10 -18.70 -5.81
CA LEU A 645 27.30 -19.83 -5.34
C LEU A 645 27.77 -20.36 -3.98
N LYS A 646 29.08 -20.32 -3.68
CA LYS A 646 29.60 -20.65 -2.33
C LYS A 646 29.06 -19.66 -1.29
N GLU A 647 29.10 -18.35 -1.58
CA GLU A 647 28.55 -17.33 -0.68
C GLU A 647 27.04 -17.55 -0.41
N VAL A 648 26.27 -18.05 -1.40
CA VAL A 648 24.84 -18.38 -1.22
C VAL A 648 24.64 -19.62 -0.33
N VAL A 649 25.55 -20.59 -0.38
CA VAL A 649 25.40 -21.84 0.41
C VAL A 649 25.90 -21.66 1.84
N GLU A 650 26.86 -20.76 2.06
CA GLU A 650 27.48 -20.50 3.37
C GLU A 650 26.69 -19.50 4.23
N GLY A 651 25.85 -18.64 3.61
CA GLY A 651 24.99 -17.68 4.29
C GLY A 651 23.56 -18.17 4.40
#